data_5f13a1c57783f5bbf8e992fb1a03c902
#
_entry.id   5f13a1c57783f5bbf8e992fb1a03c902
#
_cell.length_a   1.000
_cell.length_b   1.000
_cell.length_c   1.000
_cell.angle_alpha   90.00
_cell.angle_beta   90.00
_cell.angle_gamma   90.00
#
_symmetry.space_group_name_H-M   'P 1'
#
loop_
_entity.id
_entity.type
_entity.pdbx_description
1 polymer ?
#
loop_
_entity_poly.entity_id
_entity_poly.type
_entity_poly.pdbx_seq_one_letter_code
_entity_poly.pdbx_strand_id
1 'polypeptide(L)'
;MRPWKHIVTGAMLGLAVLIGCARQAETPPTTTAPAPQEAPVSATTAPAGDLALAAFKKGGCGACHIIPGVPNARGTIGPDLTNIAQGAAQTMQSSAYTGKATTVDAYLREAILEPDVFVAPDCNGSSCQKGIMSPSLGQGLSEEELAAVITYLKNPPGETEAVISEEPAAAPADAAPTLSDEEFAWAKLVYFERCAGCHGTLRKGATGPALTPDKTMALGTVGLSTIIYNGTPRGMPDWGKQGFFTQEQIDVLARFLQREPPAPPELPMERMKASWNVYVAPDQRPDTPQTTRNWQNYFVVTLRDAGQVAVIDGDTYEVVSNVDSGYAVHITRMSATGRYAYVIGRDGKLAMIDLWMETPTKVAEVQVCYDARSVEVSKYNGPKGDFTDKLAVVGCYWPPHFVILDGQTLEPIHIVSTRGYTVDTMEYHPEPRVASIVASDFQPEWIINVKEIGQIWLVNYADPKAPQIKMLQAARFLHDGGWDATHRYFLVAANQSNKVAVVDAQEGRMVALVHTPKIPHPGRGANWVDPEFGPVWSSGHLGDPAIVSIGTDPEGHPDYAWKAVRVTPLPGAGSLFIKTHPNSKWIWIDMTLNSDPVLARTICVIAKENPTEPHTCWEASTYGRAVHFEYNAAGTEVWVSIWGDASKPGETGEIVVYDDATLTEKVRIPNLVTPTGKFNVYNTVHDIY
;
A
#
# COMPACT_ATOMS: atom_id res chain seq x y z
N MET A 1 -7.49 -63.58 -9.35
CA MET A 1 -8.73 -64.21 -9.84
C MET A 1 -9.60 -63.11 -10.44
N ARG A 2 -10.17 -63.47 -11.60
CA ARG A 2 -10.74 -62.62 -12.67
C ARG A 2 -11.91 -61.70 -12.26
N PRO A 3 -12.21 -60.73 -13.14
CA PRO A 3 -13.07 -59.55 -12.96
C PRO A 3 -14.52 -59.79 -13.42
N TRP A 4 -15.39 -58.79 -13.20
CA TRP A 4 -16.66 -58.74 -13.95
C TRP A 4 -16.82 -57.40 -14.67
N LYS A 5 -17.21 -57.57 -15.96
CA LYS A 5 -17.45 -56.58 -16.97
C LYS A 5 -18.96 -56.44 -17.22
N HIS A 6 -19.32 -55.26 -17.76
CA HIS A 6 -20.45 -54.91 -18.66
C HIS A 6 -21.90 -55.03 -18.13
N ILE A 7 -22.71 -54.01 -18.43
CA ILE A 7 -23.54 -53.94 -19.65
C ILE A 7 -24.08 -52.49 -19.84
N VAL A 8 -24.00 -52.05 -21.09
CA VAL A 8 -24.61 -50.85 -21.70
C VAL A 8 -25.95 -51.24 -22.33
N THR A 9 -27.00 -50.41 -22.24
CA THR A 9 -28.15 -50.26 -23.19
C THR A 9 -28.84 -48.96 -22.77
N GLY A 10 -29.11 -47.92 -23.51
CA GLY A 10 -29.42 -47.74 -24.91
C GLY A 10 -30.91 -47.80 -25.16
N ALA A 11 -31.66 -46.67 -25.15
CA ALA A 11 -32.89 -46.56 -25.93
C ALA A 11 -33.25 -45.08 -26.19
N MET A 12 -33.50 -44.82 -27.44
CA MET A 12 -33.94 -43.56 -28.09
C MET A 12 -35.46 -43.41 -28.08
N LEU A 13 -35.86 -42.19 -28.43
CA LEU A 13 -37.07 -41.73 -29.15
C LEU A 13 -38.37 -41.47 -28.36
N GLY A 14 -38.89 -40.28 -28.60
CA GLY A 14 -40.28 -39.92 -28.39
C GLY A 14 -40.56 -38.45 -28.69
N LEU A 15 -40.53 -38.08 -29.97
CA LEU A 15 -41.00 -36.80 -30.51
C LEU A 15 -42.54 -36.81 -30.56
N ALA A 16 -43.22 -35.87 -29.91
CA ALA A 16 -44.63 -35.61 -30.09
C ALA A 16 -44.88 -34.14 -30.42
N VAL A 17 -45.19 -33.88 -31.66
CA VAL A 17 -45.73 -32.62 -32.19
C VAL A 17 -47.24 -32.59 -31.90
N LEU A 18 -47.73 -31.50 -31.30
CA LEU A 18 -49.12 -31.14 -31.25
C LEU A 18 -49.35 -29.75 -31.83
N ILE A 19 -49.96 -29.74 -33.01
CA ILE A 19 -50.53 -28.60 -33.75
C ILE A 19 -51.84 -28.22 -33.08
N GLY A 20 -52.05 -26.98 -32.70
CA GLY A 20 -53.32 -26.47 -32.17
C GLY A 20 -53.61 -25.06 -32.67
N CYS A 21 -54.68 -24.99 -33.46
CA CYS A 21 -55.24 -23.92 -34.26
C CYS A 21 -55.29 -22.52 -33.67
N ALA A 22 -54.96 -21.55 -34.51
CA ALA A 22 -55.31 -20.15 -34.42
C ALA A 22 -56.80 -19.87 -34.52
N ARG A 23 -57.36 -19.04 -33.66
CA ARG A 23 -58.57 -18.28 -33.88
C ARG A 23 -58.26 -16.82 -33.99
N GLN A 24 -58.51 -16.25 -35.14
CA GLN A 24 -58.53 -14.78 -35.36
C GLN A 24 -59.74 -14.19 -34.63
N ALA A 25 -59.55 -13.11 -33.89
CA ALA A 25 -60.57 -12.21 -33.38
C ALA A 25 -60.50 -10.91 -34.15
N GLU A 26 -61.63 -10.54 -34.75
CA GLU A 26 -61.83 -9.32 -35.54
C GLU A 26 -61.71 -8.05 -34.64
N THR A 27 -61.06 -7.00 -35.16
CA THR A 27 -60.99 -5.66 -34.58
C THR A 27 -62.22 -4.84 -35.04
N PRO A 28 -62.87 -4.08 -34.13
CA PRO A 28 -63.85 -3.06 -34.49
C PRO A 28 -63.22 -1.76 -34.98
N PRO A 29 -63.91 -0.94 -35.77
CA PRO A 29 -63.29 0.22 -36.44
C PRO A 29 -63.05 1.40 -35.54
N THR A 30 -61.89 2.03 -35.75
CA THR A 30 -61.39 3.23 -35.09
C THR A 30 -62.15 4.46 -35.54
N THR A 31 -62.80 5.12 -34.63
CA THR A 31 -63.27 6.55 -34.76
C THR A 31 -62.15 7.47 -34.40
N THR A 32 -61.66 8.24 -35.39
CA THR A 32 -60.70 9.32 -35.23
C THR A 32 -61.35 10.50 -34.49
N ALA A 33 -60.81 10.85 -33.30
CA ALA A 33 -61.03 12.13 -32.64
C ALA A 33 -59.85 13.08 -32.94
N PRO A 34 -60.06 14.39 -33.11
CA PRO A 34 -58.98 15.32 -33.47
C PRO A 34 -57.99 15.52 -32.35
N ALA A 35 -56.72 15.67 -32.70
CA ALA A 35 -55.62 15.90 -31.79
C ALA A 35 -55.78 17.25 -31.01
N PRO A 36 -55.44 17.28 -29.69
CA PRO A 36 -55.31 18.52 -28.98
C PRO A 36 -54.10 19.29 -29.49
N GLN A 37 -54.29 20.57 -29.80
CA GLN A 37 -53.21 21.51 -30.03
C GLN A 37 -52.36 21.66 -28.74
N GLU A 38 -51.08 21.34 -28.84
CA GLU A 38 -50.10 21.67 -27.79
C GLU A 38 -50.02 23.21 -27.67
N ALA A 39 -50.31 23.69 -26.47
CA ALA A 39 -49.95 25.04 -26.07
C ALA A 39 -48.42 25.13 -25.89
N PRO A 40 -47.73 26.23 -26.19
CA PRO A 40 -46.31 26.35 -26.05
C PRO A 40 -45.92 26.16 -24.59
N VAL A 41 -45.10 25.15 -24.30
CA VAL A 41 -44.48 24.95 -22.98
C VAL A 41 -43.54 26.12 -22.77
N SER A 42 -43.90 27.04 -21.91
CA SER A 42 -43.00 28.09 -21.40
C SER A 42 -41.87 27.40 -20.64
N ALA A 43 -40.67 27.45 -21.19
CA ALA A 43 -39.47 27.00 -20.51
C ALA A 43 -39.29 27.83 -19.24
N THR A 44 -39.65 27.28 -18.09
CA THR A 44 -39.26 27.81 -16.80
C THR A 44 -37.77 27.65 -16.67
N THR A 45 -37.03 28.74 -16.88
CA THR A 45 -35.61 28.80 -16.55
C THR A 45 -35.44 28.51 -15.05
N ALA A 46 -34.72 27.42 -14.71
CA ALA A 46 -34.36 27.14 -13.33
C ALA A 46 -33.60 28.36 -12.72
N PRO A 47 -33.76 28.64 -11.41
CA PRO A 47 -33.00 29.70 -10.77
C PRO A 47 -31.50 29.51 -11.04
N ALA A 48 -30.76 30.57 -11.30
CA ALA A 48 -29.34 30.51 -11.66
C ALA A 48 -28.47 29.72 -10.67
N GLY A 49 -28.90 29.65 -9.41
CA GLY A 49 -28.27 28.80 -8.37
C GLY A 49 -28.40 27.30 -8.63
N ASP A 50 -29.58 26.83 -9.01
CA ASP A 50 -29.82 25.39 -9.27
C ASP A 50 -29.05 24.90 -10.51
N LEU A 51 -28.95 25.76 -11.54
CA LEU A 51 -28.16 25.47 -12.73
C LEU A 51 -26.67 25.38 -12.41
N ALA A 52 -26.15 26.27 -11.55
CA ALA A 52 -24.75 26.20 -11.10
C ALA A 52 -24.46 24.93 -10.29
N LEU A 53 -25.37 24.57 -9.36
CA LEU A 53 -25.22 23.31 -8.57
C LEU A 53 -25.23 22.07 -9.47
N ALA A 54 -26.11 22.03 -10.46
CA ALA A 54 -26.14 20.94 -11.44
C ALA A 54 -24.86 20.90 -12.28
N ALA A 55 -24.33 22.06 -12.69
CA ALA A 55 -23.09 22.17 -13.46
C ALA A 55 -21.85 21.77 -12.62
N PHE A 56 -21.76 22.14 -11.34
CA PHE A 56 -20.70 21.67 -10.43
C PHE A 56 -20.73 20.14 -10.28
N LYS A 57 -21.91 19.54 -10.16
CA LYS A 57 -22.09 18.08 -10.10
C LYS A 57 -21.65 17.44 -11.43
N LYS A 58 -22.10 17.96 -12.55
CA LYS A 58 -21.77 17.48 -13.91
C LYS A 58 -20.27 17.55 -14.19
N GLY A 59 -19.61 18.64 -13.83
CA GLY A 59 -18.16 18.83 -13.97
C GLY A 59 -17.33 18.17 -12.89
N GLY A 60 -17.93 17.58 -11.84
CA GLY A 60 -17.21 16.95 -10.75
C GLY A 60 -16.34 17.90 -9.92
N CYS A 61 -16.62 19.22 -9.95
CA CYS A 61 -15.77 20.26 -9.39
C CYS A 61 -15.50 20.09 -7.89
N GLY A 62 -16.49 19.65 -7.12
CA GLY A 62 -16.39 19.41 -5.67
C GLY A 62 -15.44 18.26 -5.28
N ALA A 63 -15.05 17.43 -6.23
CA ALA A 63 -14.06 16.37 -6.00
C ALA A 63 -12.66 16.93 -5.68
N CYS A 64 -12.32 18.05 -6.33
CA CYS A 64 -10.99 18.66 -6.21
C CYS A 64 -11.01 19.95 -5.38
N HIS A 65 -12.13 20.66 -5.33
CA HIS A 65 -12.25 22.00 -4.75
C HIS A 65 -13.18 22.03 -3.53
N ILE A 66 -12.88 22.91 -2.59
CA ILE A 66 -13.83 23.38 -1.59
C ILE A 66 -14.69 24.45 -2.27
N ILE A 67 -16.02 24.27 -2.31
CA ILE A 67 -16.98 25.22 -2.93
C ILE A 67 -18.09 25.52 -1.93
N PRO A 68 -18.19 26.75 -1.42
CA PRO A 68 -19.20 27.11 -0.44
C PRO A 68 -20.62 26.89 -0.96
N GLY A 69 -21.52 26.39 -0.11
CA GLY A 69 -22.92 26.13 -0.45
C GLY A 69 -23.17 24.95 -1.39
N VAL A 70 -22.11 24.27 -1.89
CA VAL A 70 -22.25 23.07 -2.72
C VAL A 70 -22.10 21.84 -1.82
N PRO A 71 -23.13 20.98 -1.70
CA PRO A 71 -23.07 19.77 -0.88
C PRO A 71 -21.89 18.88 -1.23
N ASN A 72 -21.15 18.41 -0.22
CA ASN A 72 -19.99 17.51 -0.35
C ASN A 72 -18.79 18.06 -1.14
N ALA A 73 -18.78 19.33 -1.56
CA ALA A 73 -17.64 19.94 -2.23
C ALA A 73 -16.56 20.35 -1.22
N ARG A 74 -15.76 19.37 -0.78
CA ARG A 74 -14.67 19.53 0.21
C ARG A 74 -13.36 18.93 -0.31
N GLY A 75 -13.17 18.90 -1.63
CA GLY A 75 -11.92 18.43 -2.26
C GLY A 75 -10.75 19.36 -1.89
N THR A 76 -9.57 18.75 -1.65
CA THR A 76 -8.34 19.48 -1.27
C THR A 76 -7.21 19.28 -2.29
N ILE A 77 -7.52 18.75 -3.46
CA ILE A 77 -6.57 18.54 -4.56
C ILE A 77 -6.35 19.82 -5.36
N GLY A 78 -7.43 20.61 -5.52
CA GLY A 78 -7.42 21.93 -6.12
C GLY A 78 -7.49 23.04 -5.08
N PRO A 79 -7.33 24.33 -5.48
CA PRO A 79 -7.46 25.44 -4.56
C PRO A 79 -8.87 25.55 -3.96
N ASP A 80 -8.95 26.12 -2.78
CA ASP A 80 -10.22 26.52 -2.14
C ASP A 80 -10.87 27.66 -2.95
N LEU A 81 -12.13 27.47 -3.38
CA LEU A 81 -12.88 28.45 -4.18
C LEU A 81 -13.73 29.38 -3.36
N THR A 82 -13.65 29.37 -2.02
CA THR A 82 -14.45 30.21 -1.12
C THR A 82 -14.32 31.70 -1.44
N ASN A 83 -13.10 32.14 -1.73
CA ASN A 83 -12.80 33.56 -2.04
C ASN A 83 -12.16 33.72 -3.42
N ILE A 84 -12.45 32.82 -4.35
CA ILE A 84 -11.76 32.75 -5.65
C ILE A 84 -11.90 34.05 -6.47
N ALA A 85 -13.03 34.75 -6.40
CA ALA A 85 -13.21 36.01 -7.13
C ALA A 85 -12.26 37.11 -6.66
N GLN A 86 -12.02 37.21 -5.35
CA GLN A 86 -11.06 38.17 -4.78
C GLN A 86 -9.64 37.77 -5.10
N GLY A 87 -9.31 36.44 -4.98
CA GLY A 87 -8.02 35.90 -5.34
C GLY A 87 -7.69 36.06 -6.82
N ALA A 88 -8.67 35.90 -7.71
CA ALA A 88 -8.54 36.15 -9.14
C ALA A 88 -8.09 37.55 -9.47
N ALA A 89 -8.69 38.57 -8.82
CA ALA A 89 -8.33 39.97 -9.04
C ALA A 89 -6.87 40.27 -8.62
N GLN A 90 -6.40 39.65 -7.53
CA GLN A 90 -5.01 39.79 -7.06
C GLN A 90 -4.05 39.02 -7.97
N THR A 91 -4.41 37.80 -8.39
CA THR A 91 -3.61 36.96 -9.25
C THR A 91 -3.34 37.64 -10.60
N MET A 92 -4.34 38.20 -11.25
CA MET A 92 -4.19 38.89 -12.53
C MET A 92 -3.26 40.12 -12.48
N GLN A 93 -3.04 40.70 -11.30
CA GLN A 93 -2.11 41.82 -11.07
C GLN A 93 -0.67 41.31 -10.77
N SER A 94 -0.50 40.04 -10.52
CA SER A 94 0.79 39.44 -10.21
C SER A 94 1.64 39.23 -11.48
N SER A 95 2.94 39.47 -11.38
CA SER A 95 3.91 39.13 -12.44
C SER A 95 4.03 37.64 -12.72
N ALA A 96 3.49 36.78 -11.84
CA ALA A 96 3.47 35.32 -12.00
C ALA A 96 2.28 34.84 -12.88
N TYR A 97 1.29 35.69 -13.14
CA TYR A 97 0.14 35.33 -13.96
C TYR A 97 0.54 35.23 -15.45
N THR A 98 0.32 34.06 -16.02
CA THR A 98 0.68 33.74 -17.42
C THR A 98 -0.52 33.71 -18.38
N GLY A 99 -1.73 33.92 -17.87
CA GLY A 99 -2.96 33.94 -18.65
C GLY A 99 -3.20 35.28 -19.38
N LYS A 100 -4.33 35.36 -20.09
CA LYS A 100 -4.73 36.51 -20.89
C LYS A 100 -5.95 37.26 -20.32
N ALA A 101 -6.54 36.75 -19.25
CA ALA A 101 -7.75 37.32 -18.66
C ALA A 101 -7.46 38.69 -18.05
N THR A 102 -8.40 39.64 -18.26
CA THR A 102 -8.36 41.01 -17.72
C THR A 102 -9.54 41.34 -16.80
N THR A 103 -10.47 40.39 -16.67
CA THR A 103 -11.62 40.48 -15.76
C THR A 103 -11.77 39.21 -14.96
N VAL A 104 -12.42 39.25 -13.79
CA VAL A 104 -12.68 38.09 -12.97
C VAL A 104 -13.43 36.99 -13.75
N ASP A 105 -14.43 37.38 -14.53
CA ASP A 105 -15.22 36.47 -15.36
C ASP A 105 -14.33 35.76 -16.40
N ALA A 106 -13.47 36.51 -17.09
CA ALA A 106 -12.52 35.94 -18.04
C ALA A 106 -11.49 35.02 -17.38
N TYR A 107 -11.01 35.39 -16.17
CA TYR A 107 -10.09 34.57 -15.41
C TYR A 107 -10.73 33.24 -14.98
N LEU A 108 -11.93 33.26 -14.41
CA LEU A 108 -12.64 32.05 -14.02
C LEU A 108 -12.97 31.18 -15.22
N ARG A 109 -13.33 31.76 -16.34
CA ARG A 109 -13.54 31.04 -17.60
C ARG A 109 -12.27 30.40 -18.11
N GLU A 110 -11.17 31.14 -18.14
CA GLU A 110 -9.85 30.64 -18.57
C GLU A 110 -9.39 29.51 -17.65
N ALA A 111 -9.51 29.65 -16.32
CA ALA A 111 -9.14 28.64 -15.35
C ALA A 111 -9.98 27.34 -15.47
N ILE A 112 -11.22 27.43 -15.94
CA ILE A 112 -12.09 26.24 -16.14
C ILE A 112 -11.81 25.58 -17.48
N LEU A 113 -11.62 26.34 -18.56
CA LEU A 113 -11.48 25.81 -19.92
C LEU A 113 -10.04 25.50 -20.31
N GLU A 114 -9.08 26.26 -19.77
CA GLU A 114 -7.64 26.18 -20.05
C GLU A 114 -6.82 26.17 -18.75
N PRO A 115 -7.06 25.21 -17.84
CA PRO A 115 -6.54 25.23 -16.46
C PRO A 115 -5.01 25.25 -16.35
N ASP A 116 -4.32 24.84 -17.40
CA ASP A 116 -2.85 24.78 -17.46
C ASP A 116 -2.19 26.11 -17.90
N VAL A 117 -2.98 27.12 -18.27
CA VAL A 117 -2.45 28.45 -18.63
C VAL A 117 -1.88 29.15 -17.40
N PHE A 118 -2.57 29.04 -16.26
CA PHE A 118 -2.07 29.49 -14.98
C PHE A 118 -2.42 28.47 -13.89
N VAL A 119 -1.42 27.91 -13.26
CA VAL A 119 -1.61 26.98 -12.13
C VAL A 119 -1.48 27.76 -10.82
N ALA A 120 -2.52 27.68 -9.98
CA ALA A 120 -2.51 28.36 -8.68
C ALA A 120 -1.32 27.87 -7.82
N PRO A 121 -0.67 28.74 -7.04
CA PRO A 121 0.52 28.36 -6.26
C PRO A 121 0.17 27.47 -5.05
N ASP A 122 -1.04 27.53 -4.53
CA ASP A 122 -1.47 26.80 -3.33
C ASP A 122 -2.76 26.02 -3.57
N CYS A 123 -2.71 24.74 -3.24
CA CYS A 123 -3.81 23.79 -3.18
C CYS A 123 -3.97 23.28 -1.75
N ASN A 124 -4.54 24.11 -0.89
CA ASN A 124 -4.79 23.77 0.53
C ASN A 124 -3.53 23.31 1.28
N GLY A 125 -2.45 24.11 1.20
CA GLY A 125 -1.18 23.87 1.89
C GLY A 125 -0.20 22.97 1.11
N SER A 126 -0.49 22.69 -0.15
CA SER A 126 0.43 22.02 -1.07
C SER A 126 0.49 22.76 -2.41
N SER A 127 1.60 22.63 -3.15
CA SER A 127 1.71 23.23 -4.48
C SER A 127 0.74 22.58 -5.45
N CYS A 128 -0.05 23.39 -6.18
CA CYS A 128 -0.88 22.89 -7.27
C CYS A 128 -0.01 22.38 -8.41
N GLN A 129 -0.46 21.32 -9.10
CA GLN A 129 0.30 20.72 -10.19
C GLN A 129 -0.41 20.91 -11.52
N LYS A 130 0.37 21.15 -12.56
CA LYS A 130 -0.09 21.25 -13.95
C LYS A 130 -0.70 19.91 -14.41
N GLY A 131 -1.78 19.97 -15.18
CA GLY A 131 -2.42 18.79 -15.78
C GLY A 131 -3.26 17.95 -14.82
N ILE A 132 -3.52 18.39 -13.59
CA ILE A 132 -4.44 17.74 -12.67
C ILE A 132 -5.90 18.10 -12.99
N MET A 133 -6.20 19.37 -13.26
CA MET A 133 -7.52 19.77 -13.72
C MET A 133 -7.62 19.57 -15.24
N SER A 134 -8.47 18.64 -15.68
CA SER A 134 -8.64 18.34 -17.10
C SER A 134 -9.47 19.43 -17.78
N PRO A 135 -9.03 19.97 -18.93
CA PRO A 135 -9.86 20.88 -19.75
C PRO A 135 -11.21 20.28 -20.16
N SER A 136 -11.31 18.96 -20.29
CA SER A 136 -12.55 18.27 -20.66
C SER A 136 -13.67 18.47 -19.64
N LEU A 137 -13.35 18.76 -18.38
CA LEU A 137 -14.34 19.06 -17.33
C LEU A 137 -15.12 20.33 -17.66
N GLY A 138 -14.42 21.39 -18.07
CA GLY A 138 -15.03 22.64 -18.49
C GLY A 138 -15.70 22.56 -19.86
N GLN A 139 -15.08 21.85 -20.81
CA GLN A 139 -15.61 21.64 -22.16
C GLN A 139 -16.88 20.81 -22.19
N GLY A 140 -17.15 20.01 -21.17
CA GLY A 140 -18.40 19.27 -21.00
C GLY A 140 -19.59 20.12 -20.55
N LEU A 141 -19.38 21.36 -20.13
CA LEU A 141 -20.43 22.29 -19.71
C LEU A 141 -20.96 23.08 -20.93
N SER A 142 -22.28 23.37 -20.95
CA SER A 142 -22.83 24.33 -21.90
C SER A 142 -22.41 25.76 -21.52
N GLU A 143 -22.51 26.72 -22.45
CA GLU A 143 -22.21 28.12 -22.19
C GLU A 143 -23.06 28.69 -21.05
N GLU A 144 -24.32 28.25 -20.93
CA GLU A 144 -25.24 28.66 -19.86
C GLU A 144 -24.82 28.09 -18.52
N GLU A 145 -24.43 26.78 -18.47
CA GLU A 145 -23.88 26.09 -17.30
C GLU A 145 -22.59 26.76 -16.82
N LEU A 146 -21.70 27.08 -17.75
CA LEU A 146 -20.42 27.73 -17.46
C LEU A 146 -20.63 29.15 -16.91
N ALA A 147 -21.54 29.91 -17.49
CA ALA A 147 -21.92 31.26 -17.02
C ALA A 147 -22.55 31.17 -15.61
N ALA A 148 -23.37 30.17 -15.34
CA ALA A 148 -23.97 29.96 -14.03
C ALA A 148 -22.90 29.62 -12.97
N VAL A 149 -21.92 28.74 -13.29
CA VAL A 149 -20.78 28.44 -12.43
C VAL A 149 -19.94 29.67 -12.12
N ILE A 150 -19.62 30.49 -13.12
CA ILE A 150 -18.84 31.73 -12.95
C ILE A 150 -19.60 32.71 -12.05
N THR A 151 -20.90 32.87 -12.28
CA THR A 151 -21.76 33.76 -11.48
C THR A 151 -21.81 33.29 -10.02
N TYR A 152 -21.94 32.02 -9.77
CA TYR A 152 -21.93 31.41 -8.44
C TYR A 152 -20.62 31.64 -7.71
N LEU A 153 -19.48 31.34 -8.37
CA LEU A 153 -18.15 31.53 -7.79
C LEU A 153 -17.80 32.99 -7.47
N LYS A 154 -18.43 33.94 -8.14
CA LYS A 154 -18.30 35.36 -7.82
C LYS A 154 -19.09 35.80 -6.60
N ASN A 155 -20.22 35.17 -6.35
CA ASN A 155 -21.14 35.50 -5.27
C ASN A 155 -21.62 34.21 -4.58
N PRO A 156 -20.75 33.48 -3.90
CA PRO A 156 -21.15 32.27 -3.20
C PRO A 156 -22.10 32.65 -2.05
N PRO A 157 -23.11 31.82 -1.73
CA PRO A 157 -23.98 32.06 -0.58
C PRO A 157 -23.14 32.06 0.70
N GLY A 158 -23.36 33.07 1.56
CA GLY A 158 -22.69 33.19 2.85
C GLY A 158 -23.07 32.03 3.79
N GLU A 159 -22.20 31.72 4.76
CA GLU A 159 -22.41 30.60 5.73
C GLU A 159 -23.70 30.72 6.57
N THR A 160 -24.42 31.87 6.55
CA THR A 160 -25.61 32.14 7.32
C THR A 160 -26.93 31.92 6.58
N GLU A 161 -26.93 31.63 5.30
CA GLU A 161 -28.12 31.27 4.52
C GLU A 161 -28.10 29.81 4.04
N ALA A 162 -27.62 28.90 4.86
CA ALA A 162 -28.03 27.51 4.73
C ALA A 162 -29.50 27.43 5.13
N VAL A 163 -30.38 27.58 4.17
CA VAL A 163 -31.79 27.22 4.32
C VAL A 163 -31.81 25.78 4.79
N ILE A 164 -32.12 25.59 6.07
CA ILE A 164 -32.64 24.34 6.58
C ILE A 164 -34.02 24.19 5.97
N SER A 165 -34.10 23.88 4.69
CA SER A 165 -35.30 23.29 4.13
C SER A 165 -35.34 21.89 4.74
N GLU A 166 -36.49 21.60 5.40
CA GLU A 166 -36.90 20.25 5.76
C GLU A 166 -36.39 19.28 4.71
N GLU A 167 -35.76 18.21 5.20
CA GLU A 167 -35.26 17.11 4.42
C GLU A 167 -36.29 16.76 3.34
N PRO A 168 -36.03 17.03 2.04
CA PRO A 168 -36.92 16.56 1.01
C PRO A 168 -36.86 15.06 1.11
N ALA A 169 -38.01 14.42 1.22
CA ALA A 169 -38.13 12.97 1.12
C ALA A 169 -37.16 12.52 0.03
N ALA A 170 -36.21 11.62 0.40
CA ALA A 170 -35.07 11.21 -0.39
C ALA A 170 -35.48 11.12 -1.88
N ALA A 171 -34.92 12.02 -2.70
CA ALA A 171 -35.02 11.84 -4.14
C ALA A 171 -34.53 10.44 -4.45
N PRO A 172 -35.16 9.69 -5.37
CA PRO A 172 -34.75 8.32 -5.67
C PRO A 172 -33.24 8.39 -5.92
N ALA A 173 -32.47 7.67 -5.09
CA ALA A 173 -31.03 7.63 -5.19
C ALA A 173 -30.67 7.44 -6.66
N ASP A 174 -29.92 8.39 -7.25
CA ASP A 174 -29.47 8.28 -8.63
C ASP A 174 -28.93 6.85 -8.79
N ALA A 175 -29.59 6.04 -9.64
CA ALA A 175 -29.27 4.63 -9.73
C ALA A 175 -27.79 4.49 -10.06
N ALA A 176 -27.07 3.67 -9.28
CA ALA A 176 -25.66 3.47 -9.50
C ALA A 176 -25.39 3.14 -10.97
N PRO A 177 -24.32 3.66 -11.61
CA PRO A 177 -24.06 3.48 -13.02
C PRO A 177 -24.10 2.00 -13.42
N THR A 178 -24.67 1.69 -14.59
CA THR A 178 -24.77 0.32 -15.10
C THR A 178 -23.42 -0.19 -15.57
N LEU A 179 -23.19 -1.50 -15.38
CA LEU A 179 -22.05 -2.25 -15.89
C LEU A 179 -22.56 -3.56 -16.49
N SER A 180 -21.92 -4.05 -17.54
CA SER A 180 -22.13 -5.44 -17.96
C SER A 180 -21.54 -6.42 -16.94
N ASP A 181 -21.92 -7.69 -17.04
CA ASP A 181 -21.36 -8.72 -16.12
C ASP A 181 -19.86 -8.89 -16.33
N GLU A 182 -19.38 -8.77 -17.56
CA GLU A 182 -17.95 -8.82 -17.89
C GLU A 182 -17.21 -7.61 -17.35
N GLU A 183 -17.75 -6.40 -17.53
CA GLU A 183 -17.16 -5.16 -16.96
C GLU A 183 -17.08 -5.25 -15.43
N PHE A 184 -18.17 -5.72 -14.79
CA PHE A 184 -18.22 -5.87 -13.35
C PHE A 184 -17.19 -6.91 -12.85
N ALA A 185 -17.11 -8.07 -13.51
CA ALA A 185 -16.16 -9.12 -13.14
C ALA A 185 -14.71 -8.66 -13.30
N TRP A 186 -14.39 -7.96 -14.39
CA TRP A 186 -13.08 -7.37 -14.63
C TRP A 186 -12.74 -6.30 -13.59
N ALA A 187 -13.61 -5.32 -13.36
CA ALA A 187 -13.39 -4.25 -12.41
C ALA A 187 -13.24 -4.76 -10.97
N LYS A 188 -14.03 -5.78 -10.60
CA LYS A 188 -13.89 -6.48 -9.32
C LYS A 188 -12.49 -7.06 -9.16
N LEU A 189 -11.99 -7.79 -10.14
CA LEU A 189 -10.66 -8.39 -10.10
C LEU A 189 -9.58 -7.32 -9.95
N VAL A 190 -9.60 -6.31 -10.82
CA VAL A 190 -8.64 -5.19 -10.79
C VAL A 190 -8.68 -4.45 -9.46
N TYR A 191 -9.86 -4.21 -8.88
CA TYR A 191 -9.98 -3.56 -7.58
C TYR A 191 -9.21 -4.33 -6.51
N PHE A 192 -9.41 -5.64 -6.42
CA PHE A 192 -8.75 -6.45 -5.40
C PHE A 192 -7.25 -6.62 -5.65
N GLU A 193 -6.80 -6.62 -6.89
CA GLU A 193 -5.38 -6.75 -7.24
C GLU A 193 -4.59 -5.43 -7.14
N ARG A 194 -5.25 -4.27 -7.31
CA ARG A 194 -4.55 -2.97 -7.44
C ARG A 194 -4.99 -1.89 -6.46
N CYS A 195 -6.25 -1.90 -6.03
CA CYS A 195 -6.85 -0.79 -5.29
C CYS A 195 -7.09 -1.13 -3.81
N ALA A 196 -7.52 -2.36 -3.50
CA ALA A 196 -7.95 -2.78 -2.18
C ALA A 196 -6.86 -2.67 -1.11
N GLY A 197 -5.60 -2.84 -1.49
CA GLY A 197 -4.48 -2.71 -0.57
C GLY A 197 -4.35 -1.32 0.07
N CYS A 198 -4.76 -0.27 -0.65
CA CYS A 198 -4.78 1.10 -0.13
C CYS A 198 -6.17 1.53 0.34
N HIS A 199 -7.22 1.14 -0.37
CA HIS A 199 -8.59 1.61 -0.11
C HIS A 199 -9.43 0.65 0.76
N GLY A 200 -8.87 -0.50 1.15
CA GLY A 200 -9.55 -1.54 1.93
C GLY A 200 -10.42 -2.44 1.05
N THR A 201 -10.54 -3.71 1.44
CA THR A 201 -11.32 -4.71 0.69
C THR A 201 -12.82 -4.40 0.68
N LEU A 202 -13.33 -3.84 1.78
CA LEU A 202 -14.71 -3.35 1.91
C LEU A 202 -14.85 -1.85 1.58
N ARG A 203 -13.86 -1.26 0.92
CA ARG A 203 -13.81 0.16 0.54
C ARG A 203 -13.95 1.15 1.69
N LYS A 204 -13.72 0.73 2.93
CA LYS A 204 -13.81 1.59 4.12
C LYS A 204 -12.57 2.46 4.35
N GLY A 205 -11.57 2.35 3.46
CA GLY A 205 -10.27 3.02 3.57
C GLY A 205 -9.24 2.18 4.33
N ALA A 206 -7.96 2.50 4.10
CA ALA A 206 -6.81 1.97 4.83
C ALA A 206 -5.69 3.02 4.83
N THR A 207 -4.65 2.90 3.98
CA THR A 207 -3.68 3.99 3.75
C THR A 207 -4.22 5.06 2.80
N GLY A 208 -5.13 4.66 1.90
CA GLY A 208 -5.92 5.55 1.06
C GLY A 208 -7.31 5.84 1.66
N PRO A 209 -8.01 6.84 1.14
CA PRO A 209 -9.35 7.21 1.63
C PRO A 209 -10.38 6.11 1.37
N ALA A 210 -11.51 6.16 2.11
CA ALA A 210 -12.64 5.28 1.86
C ALA A 210 -13.29 5.59 0.49
N LEU A 211 -13.70 4.53 -0.22
CA LEU A 211 -14.40 4.55 -1.50
C LEU A 211 -15.81 3.94 -1.36
N THR A 212 -16.53 4.32 -0.30
CA THR A 212 -17.91 3.92 -0.07
C THR A 212 -18.85 4.63 -1.06
N PRO A 213 -19.99 4.02 -1.44
CA PRO A 213 -20.88 4.58 -2.46
C PRO A 213 -21.30 6.03 -2.21
N ASP A 214 -21.58 6.42 -0.95
CA ASP A 214 -21.89 7.78 -0.56
C ASP A 214 -20.82 8.80 -1.00
N LYS A 215 -19.54 8.43 -0.91
CA LYS A 215 -18.42 9.28 -1.31
C LYS A 215 -18.16 9.22 -2.82
N THR A 216 -18.19 8.04 -3.39
CA THR A 216 -17.86 7.84 -4.81
C THR A 216 -18.97 8.32 -5.74
N MET A 217 -20.24 8.21 -5.35
CA MET A 217 -21.36 8.82 -6.08
C MET A 217 -21.31 10.34 -6.05
N ALA A 218 -20.89 10.94 -4.92
CA ALA A 218 -20.70 12.39 -4.84
C ALA A 218 -19.62 12.92 -5.80
N LEU A 219 -18.57 12.12 -6.07
CA LEU A 219 -17.52 12.42 -7.06
C LEU A 219 -17.99 12.18 -8.51
N GLY A 220 -18.91 11.25 -8.69
CA GLY A 220 -19.41 10.81 -9.99
C GLY A 220 -18.34 10.12 -10.87
N THR A 221 -18.78 9.59 -12.01
CA THR A 221 -17.89 8.87 -12.94
C THR A 221 -16.74 9.74 -13.44
N VAL A 222 -17.02 10.98 -13.82
CA VAL A 222 -16.01 11.91 -14.37
C VAL A 222 -14.93 12.26 -13.33
N GLY A 223 -15.34 12.60 -12.11
CA GLY A 223 -14.38 12.92 -11.03
C GLY A 223 -13.50 11.72 -10.68
N LEU A 224 -14.09 10.54 -10.55
CA LEU A 224 -13.34 9.30 -10.28
C LEU A 224 -12.40 8.96 -11.42
N SER A 225 -12.84 9.03 -12.69
CA SER A 225 -11.99 8.78 -13.87
C SER A 225 -10.80 9.73 -13.89
N THR A 226 -11.02 11.01 -13.59
CA THR A 226 -9.95 12.01 -13.53
C THR A 226 -8.91 11.66 -12.46
N ILE A 227 -9.35 11.26 -11.27
CA ILE A 227 -8.44 10.88 -10.18
C ILE A 227 -7.68 9.60 -10.52
N ILE A 228 -8.33 8.59 -11.08
CA ILE A 228 -7.70 7.33 -11.48
C ILE A 228 -6.66 7.58 -12.59
N TYR A 229 -7.00 8.44 -13.57
CA TYR A 229 -6.10 8.75 -14.68
C TYR A 229 -4.85 9.50 -14.22
N ASN A 230 -5.03 10.57 -13.42
CA ASN A 230 -3.95 11.49 -13.06
C ASN A 230 -3.20 11.13 -11.77
N GLY A 231 -3.75 10.24 -10.94
CA GLY A 231 -3.24 9.99 -9.60
C GLY A 231 -3.44 11.19 -8.65
N THR A 232 -2.76 11.17 -7.51
CA THR A 232 -2.77 12.29 -6.56
C THR A 232 -1.38 12.52 -5.95
N PRO A 233 -1.03 13.77 -5.56
CA PRO A 233 0.22 14.07 -4.86
C PRO A 233 0.41 13.30 -3.55
N ARG A 234 -0.69 12.77 -2.97
CA ARG A 234 -0.67 11.97 -1.74
C ARG A 234 -0.38 10.49 -1.95
N GLY A 235 0.08 10.09 -3.15
CA GLY A 235 0.60 8.76 -3.45
C GLY A 235 -0.39 7.80 -4.11
N MET A 236 -1.53 8.25 -4.61
CA MET A 236 -2.31 7.43 -5.54
C MET A 236 -1.62 7.45 -6.91
N PRO A 237 -1.30 6.26 -7.49
CA PRO A 237 -0.65 6.20 -8.79
C PRO A 237 -1.49 6.82 -9.92
N ASP A 238 -0.84 7.38 -10.90
CA ASP A 238 -1.43 7.98 -12.12
C ASP A 238 -1.63 6.92 -13.21
N TRP A 239 -2.50 5.97 -12.94
CA TRP A 239 -2.73 4.75 -13.73
C TRP A 239 -2.96 4.98 -15.22
N GLY A 240 -3.64 6.09 -15.57
CA GLY A 240 -3.88 6.46 -16.96
C GLY A 240 -2.64 7.06 -17.63
N LYS A 241 -1.93 7.98 -16.97
CA LYS A 241 -0.71 8.59 -17.50
C LYS A 241 0.41 7.59 -17.74
N GLN A 242 0.52 6.60 -16.85
CA GLN A 242 1.47 5.49 -17.02
C GLN A 242 1.05 4.49 -18.11
N GLY A 243 -0.13 4.66 -18.71
CA GLY A 243 -0.65 3.74 -19.73
C GLY A 243 -1.04 2.36 -19.18
N PHE A 244 -1.19 2.22 -17.85
CA PHE A 244 -1.54 0.95 -17.22
C PHE A 244 -2.99 0.56 -17.52
N PHE A 245 -3.91 1.54 -17.55
CA PHE A 245 -5.30 1.37 -17.95
C PHE A 245 -5.63 2.28 -19.13
N THR A 246 -6.44 1.78 -20.07
CA THR A 246 -7.05 2.61 -21.10
C THR A 246 -8.14 3.51 -20.52
N GLN A 247 -8.58 4.53 -21.26
CA GLN A 247 -9.65 5.43 -20.81
C GLN A 247 -10.96 4.67 -20.58
N GLU A 248 -11.29 3.69 -21.42
CA GLU A 248 -12.47 2.83 -21.26
C GLU A 248 -12.40 2.00 -19.98
N GLN A 249 -11.23 1.45 -19.68
CA GLN A 249 -10.99 0.69 -18.45
C GLN A 249 -11.13 1.58 -17.20
N ILE A 250 -10.63 2.81 -17.26
CA ILE A 250 -10.78 3.79 -16.19
C ILE A 250 -12.26 4.16 -15.98
N ASP A 251 -13.02 4.33 -17.05
CA ASP A 251 -14.46 4.59 -16.96
C ASP A 251 -15.20 3.42 -16.31
N VAL A 252 -14.88 2.19 -16.69
CA VAL A 252 -15.43 0.98 -16.05
C VAL A 252 -15.13 0.95 -14.57
N LEU A 253 -13.88 1.23 -14.16
CA LEU A 253 -13.49 1.30 -12.75
C LEU A 253 -14.24 2.41 -12.02
N ALA A 254 -14.38 3.59 -12.60
CA ALA A 254 -15.09 4.71 -12.02
C ALA A 254 -16.58 4.38 -11.78
N ARG A 255 -17.25 3.76 -12.75
CA ARG A 255 -18.63 3.27 -12.60
C ARG A 255 -18.76 2.17 -11.55
N PHE A 256 -17.79 1.23 -11.52
CA PHE A 256 -17.73 0.16 -10.53
C PHE A 256 -17.61 0.70 -9.09
N LEU A 257 -16.83 1.72 -8.87
CA LEU A 257 -16.61 2.30 -7.54
C LEU A 257 -17.87 2.98 -6.97
N GLN A 258 -18.82 3.38 -7.80
CA GLN A 258 -20.08 4.00 -7.39
C GLN A 258 -21.16 2.96 -6.98
N ARG A 259 -20.87 1.68 -7.13
CA ARG A 259 -21.77 0.58 -6.73
C ARG A 259 -21.39 0.05 -5.34
N GLU A 260 -22.32 -0.65 -4.70
CA GLU A 260 -22.04 -1.35 -3.46
C GLU A 260 -20.81 -2.26 -3.61
N PRO A 261 -19.90 -2.28 -2.61
CA PRO A 261 -18.74 -3.15 -2.64
C PRO A 261 -19.18 -4.61 -2.78
N PRO A 262 -18.68 -5.35 -3.77
CA PRO A 262 -18.96 -6.78 -3.85
C PRO A 262 -18.31 -7.52 -2.69
N ALA A 263 -18.82 -8.70 -2.37
CA ALA A 263 -18.14 -9.59 -1.45
C ALA A 263 -16.70 -9.83 -1.93
N PRO A 264 -15.70 -9.61 -1.07
CA PRO A 264 -14.30 -9.83 -1.45
C PRO A 264 -14.07 -11.28 -1.86
N PRO A 265 -13.29 -11.54 -2.92
CA PRO A 265 -13.04 -12.90 -3.38
C PRO A 265 -12.14 -13.65 -2.38
N GLU A 266 -12.41 -14.93 -2.17
CA GLU A 266 -11.45 -15.84 -1.55
C GLU A 266 -10.48 -16.39 -2.61
N LEU A 267 -9.29 -16.83 -2.18
CA LEU A 267 -8.33 -17.50 -3.06
C LEU A 267 -8.17 -18.95 -2.58
N PRO A 268 -8.89 -19.91 -3.20
CA PRO A 268 -8.82 -21.31 -2.81
C PRO A 268 -7.52 -21.97 -3.31
N MET A 269 -7.17 -23.11 -2.71
CA MET A 269 -5.96 -23.89 -3.02
C MET A 269 -5.81 -24.22 -4.50
N GLU A 270 -6.93 -24.54 -5.18
CA GLU A 270 -6.94 -24.87 -6.61
C GLU A 270 -6.44 -23.70 -7.46
N ARG A 271 -6.85 -22.47 -7.13
CA ARG A 271 -6.38 -21.28 -7.84
C ARG A 271 -4.92 -20.97 -7.54
N MET A 272 -4.46 -21.19 -6.30
CA MET A 272 -3.05 -21.06 -5.95
C MET A 272 -2.21 -22.04 -6.78
N LYS A 273 -2.61 -23.32 -6.82
CA LYS A 273 -1.93 -24.35 -7.61
C LYS A 273 -1.97 -24.09 -9.11
N ALA A 274 -3.03 -23.47 -9.62
CA ALA A 274 -3.11 -23.06 -11.02
C ALA A 274 -2.16 -21.92 -11.40
N SER A 275 -1.73 -21.11 -10.42
CA SER A 275 -0.75 -20.01 -10.60
C SER A 275 0.69 -20.42 -10.30
N TRP A 276 0.89 -21.61 -9.75
CA TRP A 276 2.20 -22.10 -9.33
C TRP A 276 3.05 -22.53 -10.51
N ASN A 277 4.24 -21.96 -10.63
CA ASN A 277 5.19 -22.23 -11.68
C ASN A 277 6.58 -22.49 -11.11
N VAL A 278 7.22 -23.56 -11.54
CA VAL A 278 8.64 -23.84 -11.27
C VAL A 278 9.39 -23.68 -12.58
N TYR A 279 10.18 -22.63 -12.69
CA TYR A 279 10.93 -22.29 -13.91
C TYR A 279 12.22 -23.10 -14.02
N VAL A 280 12.87 -23.38 -12.86
CA VAL A 280 14.05 -24.22 -12.75
C VAL A 280 13.80 -25.22 -11.63
N ALA A 281 13.70 -26.50 -11.97
CA ALA A 281 13.46 -27.55 -11.00
C ALA A 281 14.63 -27.68 -9.99
N PRO A 282 14.39 -28.08 -8.73
CA PRO A 282 15.43 -28.14 -7.71
C PRO A 282 16.67 -28.96 -8.13
N ASP A 283 16.48 -30.06 -8.84
CA ASP A 283 17.54 -30.91 -9.36
C ASP A 283 18.30 -30.35 -10.57
N GLN A 284 17.84 -29.27 -11.14
CA GLN A 284 18.48 -28.53 -12.23
C GLN A 284 19.23 -27.28 -11.73
N ARG A 285 19.11 -26.95 -10.45
CA ARG A 285 19.80 -25.82 -9.83
C ARG A 285 21.23 -26.21 -9.45
N PRO A 286 22.17 -25.25 -9.45
CA PRO A 286 23.58 -25.57 -9.14
C PRO A 286 23.74 -26.04 -7.69
N ASP A 287 24.58 -27.06 -7.48
CA ASP A 287 24.92 -27.54 -6.13
C ASP A 287 25.92 -26.62 -5.39
N THR A 288 26.60 -25.75 -6.13
CA THR A 288 27.54 -24.74 -5.61
C THR A 288 27.37 -23.43 -6.36
N PRO A 289 27.71 -22.27 -5.75
CA PRO A 289 27.63 -20.99 -6.44
C PRO A 289 28.37 -20.99 -7.78
N GLN A 290 27.69 -20.63 -8.86
CA GLN A 290 28.28 -20.50 -10.20
C GLN A 290 28.92 -19.13 -10.40
N THR A 291 28.51 -18.13 -9.62
CA THR A 291 29.13 -16.81 -9.66
C THR A 291 30.54 -16.81 -9.06
N THR A 292 31.44 -16.01 -9.63
CA THR A 292 32.76 -15.73 -9.06
C THR A 292 32.76 -14.56 -8.08
N ARG A 293 31.62 -13.87 -7.94
CA ARG A 293 31.43 -12.74 -7.03
C ARG A 293 31.22 -13.23 -5.60
N ASN A 294 31.43 -12.35 -4.64
CA ASN A 294 31.11 -12.58 -3.24
C ASN A 294 29.58 -12.47 -3.01
N TRP A 295 28.84 -13.51 -3.39
CA TRP A 295 27.38 -13.53 -3.29
C TRP A 295 26.85 -13.33 -1.86
N GLN A 296 27.62 -13.62 -0.84
CA GLN A 296 27.25 -13.35 0.56
C GLN A 296 27.21 -11.86 0.88
N ASN A 297 27.91 -11.03 0.11
CA ASN A 297 27.83 -9.56 0.21
C ASN A 297 26.89 -8.93 -0.84
N TYR A 298 26.03 -9.72 -1.50
CA TYR A 298 24.98 -9.16 -2.35
C TYR A 298 23.97 -8.39 -1.54
N PHE A 299 23.48 -7.30 -2.10
CA PHE A 299 22.30 -6.56 -1.66
C PHE A 299 21.13 -6.88 -2.57
N VAL A 300 20.08 -7.43 -2.00
CA VAL A 300 18.82 -7.69 -2.71
C VAL A 300 17.89 -6.52 -2.44
N VAL A 301 17.60 -5.74 -3.47
CA VAL A 301 16.93 -4.44 -3.38
C VAL A 301 15.57 -4.50 -4.04
N THR A 302 14.51 -4.18 -3.31
CA THR A 302 13.16 -4.09 -3.88
C THR A 302 13.00 -2.79 -4.67
N LEU A 303 12.74 -2.88 -5.96
CA LEU A 303 12.39 -1.77 -6.85
C LEU A 303 10.86 -1.70 -6.95
N ARG A 304 10.22 -1.04 -5.97
CA ARG A 304 8.78 -1.12 -5.74
C ARG A 304 7.94 -0.84 -6.97
N ASP A 305 8.15 0.31 -7.60
CA ASP A 305 7.30 0.79 -8.69
C ASP A 305 7.69 0.17 -10.04
N ALA A 306 8.89 -0.41 -10.15
CA ALA A 306 9.27 -1.23 -11.30
C ALA A 306 8.72 -2.68 -11.22
N GLY A 307 8.25 -3.13 -10.06
CA GLY A 307 7.83 -4.52 -9.87
C GLY A 307 9.00 -5.52 -9.91
N GLN A 308 10.21 -5.07 -9.62
CA GLN A 308 11.45 -5.82 -9.77
C GLN A 308 12.24 -5.91 -8.46
N VAL A 309 13.19 -6.82 -8.47
CA VAL A 309 14.28 -6.89 -7.48
C VAL A 309 15.60 -6.72 -8.21
N ALA A 310 16.42 -5.77 -7.76
CA ALA A 310 17.80 -5.67 -8.18
C ALA A 310 18.69 -6.48 -7.22
N VAL A 311 19.60 -7.27 -7.77
CA VAL A 311 20.72 -7.86 -7.03
C VAL A 311 21.95 -7.03 -7.33
N ILE A 312 22.54 -6.42 -6.29
CA ILE A 312 23.68 -5.53 -6.41
C ILE A 312 24.86 -6.15 -5.67
N ASP A 313 26.01 -6.20 -6.33
CA ASP A 313 27.27 -6.66 -5.75
C ASP A 313 27.78 -5.62 -4.73
N GLY A 314 27.86 -6.00 -3.47
CA GLY A 314 28.31 -5.10 -2.40
C GLY A 314 29.80 -4.78 -2.43
N ASP A 315 30.61 -5.50 -3.17
CA ASP A 315 32.05 -5.22 -3.29
C ASP A 315 32.37 -4.29 -4.48
N THR A 316 31.54 -4.34 -5.55
CA THR A 316 31.76 -3.54 -6.79
C THR A 316 30.71 -2.47 -7.04
N TYR A 317 29.57 -2.49 -6.32
CA TYR A 317 28.40 -1.62 -6.48
C TYR A 317 27.66 -1.81 -7.82
N GLU A 318 27.98 -2.84 -8.57
CA GLU A 318 27.35 -3.13 -9.87
C GLU A 318 26.01 -3.82 -9.68
N VAL A 319 25.02 -3.45 -10.47
CA VAL A 319 23.76 -4.18 -10.59
C VAL A 319 24.02 -5.47 -11.38
N VAL A 320 23.99 -6.60 -10.71
CA VAL A 320 24.25 -7.92 -11.29
C VAL A 320 23.04 -8.41 -12.09
N SER A 321 21.83 -8.20 -11.57
CA SER A 321 20.59 -8.55 -12.26
C SER A 321 19.41 -7.71 -11.76
N ASN A 322 18.41 -7.54 -12.64
CA ASN A 322 17.06 -7.08 -12.30
C ASN A 322 16.08 -8.20 -12.60
N VAL A 323 15.32 -8.63 -11.61
CA VAL A 323 14.42 -9.80 -11.69
C VAL A 323 12.98 -9.35 -11.49
N ASP A 324 12.12 -9.58 -12.50
CA ASP A 324 10.69 -9.32 -12.39
C ASP A 324 10.07 -10.20 -11.30
N SER A 325 9.42 -9.57 -10.32
CA SER A 325 8.98 -10.25 -9.10
C SER A 325 7.53 -9.93 -8.71
N GLY A 326 6.77 -9.26 -9.57
CA GLY A 326 5.36 -8.96 -9.34
C GLY A 326 5.04 -7.47 -9.34
N TYR A 327 3.93 -7.07 -8.72
CA TYR A 327 3.50 -5.68 -8.64
C TYR A 327 3.77 -5.10 -7.25
N ALA A 328 4.30 -3.88 -7.21
CA ALA A 328 4.63 -3.15 -5.99
C ALA A 328 5.38 -4.04 -4.99
N VAL A 329 6.52 -4.56 -5.43
CA VAL A 329 7.41 -5.43 -4.65
C VAL A 329 7.71 -4.79 -3.30
N HIS A 330 7.53 -5.55 -2.21
CA HIS A 330 7.49 -4.94 -0.89
C HIS A 330 8.57 -5.45 0.06
N ILE A 331 8.69 -6.75 0.23
CA ILE A 331 9.62 -7.36 1.19
C ILE A 331 10.36 -8.52 0.54
N THR A 332 11.61 -8.67 0.95
CA THR A 332 12.45 -9.83 0.64
C THR A 332 12.90 -10.49 1.93
N ARG A 333 12.96 -11.83 1.94
CA ARG A 333 13.61 -12.63 2.97
C ARG A 333 14.60 -13.57 2.34
N MET A 334 15.76 -13.74 2.98
CA MET A 334 16.72 -14.75 2.58
C MET A 334 16.33 -16.11 3.13
N SER A 335 16.61 -17.16 2.39
CA SER A 335 16.64 -18.52 2.94
C SER A 335 17.61 -18.62 4.13
N ALA A 336 17.46 -19.61 4.98
CA ALA A 336 18.37 -19.81 6.12
C ALA A 336 19.83 -19.99 5.69
N THR A 337 20.03 -20.55 4.50
CA THR A 337 21.37 -20.71 3.88
C THR A 337 21.85 -19.46 3.14
N GLY A 338 21.00 -18.47 2.92
CA GLY A 338 21.28 -17.27 2.12
C GLY A 338 21.22 -17.48 0.60
N ARG A 339 21.01 -18.71 0.14
CA ARG A 339 21.00 -19.04 -1.29
C ARG A 339 19.83 -18.39 -2.03
N TYR A 340 18.63 -18.46 -1.45
CA TYR A 340 17.41 -18.00 -2.09
C TYR A 340 16.92 -16.69 -1.49
N ALA A 341 16.43 -15.80 -2.36
CA ALA A 341 15.65 -14.64 -1.95
C ALA A 341 14.17 -14.90 -2.25
N TYR A 342 13.32 -14.85 -1.22
CA TYR A 342 11.87 -14.95 -1.29
C TYR A 342 11.28 -13.56 -1.30
N VAL A 343 10.54 -13.22 -2.35
CA VAL A 343 10.11 -11.85 -2.64
C VAL A 343 8.60 -11.81 -2.80
N ILE A 344 7.93 -10.94 -2.07
CA ILE A 344 6.50 -10.73 -2.18
C ILE A 344 6.15 -9.41 -2.86
N GLY A 345 5.09 -9.45 -3.68
CA GLY A 345 4.46 -8.29 -4.28
C GLY A 345 3.06 -8.03 -3.69
N ARG A 346 2.56 -6.82 -3.89
CA ARG A 346 1.21 -6.45 -3.47
C ARG A 346 0.10 -7.02 -4.36
N ASP A 347 0.45 -7.76 -5.38
CA ASP A 347 -0.44 -8.63 -6.16
C ASP A 347 -0.59 -10.04 -5.57
N GLY A 348 -0.05 -10.23 -4.36
CA GLY A 348 -0.14 -11.50 -3.63
C GLY A 348 0.75 -12.61 -4.18
N LYS A 349 1.71 -12.27 -5.03
CA LYS A 349 2.69 -13.22 -5.55
C LYS A 349 3.87 -13.38 -4.61
N LEU A 350 4.39 -14.60 -4.56
CA LEU A 350 5.69 -14.96 -4.01
C LEU A 350 6.58 -15.42 -5.16
N ALA A 351 7.71 -14.75 -5.35
CA ALA A 351 8.78 -15.17 -6.27
C ALA A 351 9.99 -15.67 -5.47
N MET A 352 10.68 -16.68 -5.97
CA MET A 352 11.93 -17.19 -5.42
C MET A 352 13.06 -17.00 -6.42
N ILE A 353 14.12 -16.32 -6.00
CA ILE A 353 15.32 -16.01 -6.80
C ILE A 353 16.48 -16.84 -6.26
N ASP A 354 17.19 -17.59 -7.12
CA ASP A 354 18.41 -18.32 -6.77
C ASP A 354 19.63 -17.43 -7.02
N LEU A 355 20.34 -17.08 -5.94
CA LEU A 355 21.54 -16.25 -5.98
C LEU A 355 22.81 -17.02 -6.37
N TRP A 356 22.74 -18.35 -6.43
CA TRP A 356 23.86 -19.22 -6.83
C TRP A 356 23.97 -19.44 -8.33
N MET A 357 22.92 -19.07 -9.09
CA MET A 357 23.01 -19.08 -10.56
C MET A 357 24.10 -18.12 -11.03
N GLU A 358 24.67 -18.34 -12.20
CA GLU A 358 25.67 -17.45 -12.81
C GLU A 358 25.19 -15.97 -12.81
N THR A 359 23.92 -15.79 -13.17
CA THR A 359 23.17 -14.54 -12.96
C THR A 359 21.96 -14.85 -12.09
N PRO A 360 21.76 -14.15 -10.95
CA PRO A 360 20.61 -14.37 -10.07
C PRO A 360 19.31 -14.36 -10.86
N THR A 361 18.51 -15.42 -10.74
CA THR A 361 17.36 -15.69 -11.61
C THR A 361 16.17 -16.19 -10.81
N LYS A 362 14.95 -15.80 -11.23
CA LYS A 362 13.70 -16.34 -10.66
C LYS A 362 13.53 -17.81 -11.03
N VAL A 363 13.45 -18.68 -10.01
CA VAL A 363 13.35 -20.13 -10.19
C VAL A 363 11.97 -20.71 -9.90
N ALA A 364 11.13 -20.00 -9.14
CA ALA A 364 9.73 -20.36 -8.92
C ALA A 364 8.88 -19.14 -8.59
N GLU A 365 7.57 -19.26 -8.81
CA GLU A 365 6.58 -18.20 -8.50
C GLU A 365 5.21 -18.85 -8.22
N VAL A 366 4.44 -18.22 -7.31
CA VAL A 366 3.04 -18.59 -7.03
C VAL A 366 2.26 -17.39 -6.52
N GLN A 367 0.97 -17.29 -6.87
CA GLN A 367 0.06 -16.32 -6.25
C GLN A 367 -0.69 -16.99 -5.08
N VAL A 368 -0.55 -16.46 -3.88
CA VAL A 368 -1.14 -17.03 -2.66
C VAL A 368 -2.22 -16.16 -2.02
N CYS A 369 -2.36 -14.94 -2.49
CA CYS A 369 -3.41 -14.00 -2.08
C CYS A 369 -3.58 -12.88 -3.12
N TYR A 370 -4.30 -11.82 -2.76
CA TYR A 370 -4.44 -10.61 -3.60
C TYR A 370 -3.61 -9.43 -3.04
N ASP A 371 -3.13 -9.51 -1.80
CA ASP A 371 -2.21 -8.54 -1.18
C ASP A 371 -1.35 -9.28 -0.15
N ALA A 372 -0.09 -9.55 -0.49
CA ALA A 372 0.89 -10.15 0.41
C ALA A 372 1.71 -9.08 1.13
N ARG A 373 2.01 -9.30 2.43
CA ARG A 373 2.74 -8.30 3.24
C ARG A 373 3.90 -8.85 4.01
N SER A 374 3.99 -10.16 4.20
CA SER A 374 5.11 -10.79 4.89
C SER A 374 5.43 -12.14 4.28
N VAL A 375 6.69 -12.50 4.31
CA VAL A 375 7.20 -13.82 3.95
C VAL A 375 8.29 -14.21 4.95
N GLU A 376 8.37 -15.48 5.29
CA GLU A 376 9.46 -16.03 6.08
C GLU A 376 9.72 -17.48 5.65
N VAL A 377 10.89 -18.00 5.99
CA VAL A 377 11.28 -19.40 5.73
C VAL A 377 11.46 -20.15 7.03
N SER A 378 11.49 -21.48 6.95
CA SER A 378 11.85 -22.31 8.10
C SER A 378 13.36 -22.28 8.31
N LYS A 379 13.80 -21.88 9.52
CA LYS A 379 15.22 -21.74 9.89
C LYS A 379 15.68 -22.75 10.95
N TYR A 380 14.75 -23.32 11.71
CA TYR A 380 15.07 -24.20 12.83
C TYR A 380 15.89 -25.40 12.40
N ASN A 381 17.04 -25.59 13.07
CA ASN A 381 17.88 -26.78 12.98
C ASN A 381 18.32 -27.17 14.41
N GLY A 382 17.77 -28.23 14.95
CA GLY A 382 18.01 -28.62 16.34
C GLY A 382 17.41 -29.98 16.70
N PRO A 383 17.26 -30.25 18.02
CA PRO A 383 16.84 -31.59 18.50
C PRO A 383 15.49 -32.09 17.97
N LYS A 384 14.61 -31.19 17.49
CA LYS A 384 13.29 -31.52 16.93
C LYS A 384 13.33 -31.75 15.41
N GLY A 385 14.47 -31.69 14.80
CA GLY A 385 14.69 -31.91 13.37
C GLY A 385 15.41 -30.75 12.69
N ASP A 386 15.86 -31.00 11.47
CA ASP A 386 16.37 -29.98 10.57
C ASP A 386 15.25 -29.55 9.61
N PHE A 387 14.87 -28.29 9.69
CA PHE A 387 13.87 -27.67 8.81
C PHE A 387 14.47 -26.57 7.93
N THR A 388 15.81 -26.45 7.89
CA THR A 388 16.53 -25.45 7.11
C THR A 388 16.01 -25.41 5.66
N ASP A 389 15.42 -24.27 5.25
CA ASP A 389 14.91 -23.99 3.90
C ASP A 389 13.86 -24.99 3.36
N LYS A 390 13.26 -25.82 4.22
CA LYS A 390 12.27 -26.83 3.79
C LYS A 390 10.89 -26.28 3.54
N LEU A 391 10.52 -25.19 4.24
CA LEU A 391 9.21 -24.58 4.17
C LEU A 391 9.34 -23.07 4.03
N ALA A 392 8.32 -22.47 3.40
CA ALA A 392 8.10 -21.04 3.40
C ALA A 392 6.68 -20.71 3.87
N VAL A 393 6.47 -19.51 4.37
CA VAL A 393 5.15 -19.01 4.78
C VAL A 393 4.94 -17.60 4.28
N VAL A 394 3.75 -17.33 3.71
CA VAL A 394 3.35 -15.99 3.27
C VAL A 394 2.15 -15.52 4.06
N GLY A 395 2.26 -14.34 4.65
CA GLY A 395 1.18 -13.65 5.34
C GLY A 395 0.48 -12.65 4.43
N CYS A 396 -0.84 -12.74 4.41
CA CYS A 396 -1.70 -12.00 3.50
C CYS A 396 -2.53 -10.93 4.22
N TYR A 397 -2.81 -9.84 3.51
CA TYR A 397 -3.81 -8.88 3.92
C TYR A 397 -5.19 -9.28 3.42
N TRP A 398 -5.26 -9.80 2.18
CA TRP A 398 -6.50 -10.35 1.66
C TRP A 398 -6.27 -11.54 0.69
N PRO A 399 -6.99 -12.66 0.85
CA PRO A 399 -7.82 -13.01 2.01
C PRO A 399 -7.01 -13.00 3.31
N PRO A 400 -7.63 -12.76 4.49
CA PRO A 400 -6.94 -12.74 5.77
C PRO A 400 -6.55 -14.16 6.19
N HIS A 401 -5.38 -14.58 5.72
CA HIS A 401 -4.82 -15.92 5.96
C HIS A 401 -3.29 -15.87 5.86
N PHE A 402 -2.66 -16.95 6.24
CA PHE A 402 -1.31 -17.26 5.79
C PHE A 402 -1.29 -18.60 5.06
N VAL A 403 -0.31 -18.77 4.19
CA VAL A 403 -0.13 -19.98 3.38
C VAL A 403 1.22 -20.58 3.68
N ILE A 404 1.25 -21.89 4.00
CA ILE A 404 2.47 -22.68 4.14
C ILE A 404 2.77 -23.31 2.79
N LEU A 405 4.04 -23.21 2.36
CA LEU A 405 4.51 -23.68 1.07
C LEU A 405 5.76 -24.58 1.26
N ASP A 406 6.04 -25.39 0.27
CA ASP A 406 7.33 -26.04 0.12
C ASP A 406 8.42 -24.99 -0.15
N GLY A 407 9.51 -25.03 0.59
CA GLY A 407 10.56 -24.02 0.54
C GLY A 407 11.41 -24.08 -0.73
N GLN A 408 11.42 -25.21 -1.46
CA GLN A 408 12.26 -25.39 -2.64
C GLN A 408 11.50 -25.19 -3.96
N THR A 409 10.21 -25.45 -3.94
CA THR A 409 9.37 -25.40 -5.15
C THR A 409 8.29 -24.32 -5.09
N LEU A 410 7.97 -23.78 -3.92
CA LEU A 410 6.85 -22.93 -3.62
C LEU A 410 5.48 -23.60 -3.84
N GLU A 411 5.40 -24.95 -3.82
CA GLU A 411 4.11 -25.64 -3.88
C GLU A 411 3.26 -25.26 -2.64
N PRO A 412 2.03 -24.76 -2.81
CA PRO A 412 1.14 -24.49 -1.69
C PRO A 412 0.72 -25.78 -0.97
N ILE A 413 0.95 -25.84 0.36
CA ILE A 413 0.69 -27.01 1.20
C ILE A 413 -0.58 -26.81 2.02
N HIS A 414 -0.71 -25.67 2.73
CA HIS A 414 -1.79 -25.46 3.68
C HIS A 414 -2.16 -23.98 3.80
N ILE A 415 -3.45 -23.71 3.99
CA ILE A 415 -4.02 -22.36 4.20
C ILE A 415 -4.58 -22.28 5.62
N VAL A 416 -4.21 -21.23 6.36
CA VAL A 416 -4.76 -20.97 7.70
C VAL A 416 -5.41 -19.60 7.74
N SER A 417 -6.71 -19.55 7.98
CA SER A 417 -7.45 -18.29 8.15
C SER A 417 -7.09 -17.60 9.47
N THR A 418 -6.94 -16.28 9.43
CA THR A 418 -6.66 -15.46 10.63
C THR A 418 -7.89 -14.76 11.20
N ARG A 419 -9.08 -14.99 10.62
CA ARG A 419 -10.34 -14.41 11.13
C ARG A 419 -10.58 -14.79 12.58
N GLY A 420 -10.99 -13.84 13.39
CA GLY A 420 -11.12 -14.06 14.83
C GLY A 420 -11.67 -12.87 15.61
N TYR A 421 -11.53 -12.92 16.91
CA TYR A 421 -12.03 -11.90 17.82
C TYR A 421 -10.89 -11.02 18.34
N THR A 422 -11.17 -9.72 18.47
CA THR A 422 -10.23 -8.73 19.01
C THR A 422 -9.93 -8.98 20.49
N VAL A 423 -8.69 -8.68 20.90
CA VAL A 423 -8.25 -8.96 22.30
C VAL A 423 -8.85 -8.01 23.32
N ASP A 424 -9.34 -6.85 22.92
CA ASP A 424 -9.83 -5.78 23.80
C ASP A 424 -11.36 -5.73 23.90
N THR A 425 -12.07 -5.82 22.77
CA THR A 425 -13.53 -5.67 22.72
C THR A 425 -14.26 -6.99 22.51
N MET A 426 -13.54 -8.08 22.19
CA MET A 426 -14.11 -9.38 21.84
C MET A 426 -15.10 -9.33 20.66
N GLU A 427 -14.92 -8.36 19.77
CA GLU A 427 -15.68 -8.23 18.53
C GLU A 427 -15.06 -9.09 17.43
N TYR A 428 -15.91 -9.73 16.64
CA TYR A 428 -15.43 -10.49 15.48
C TYR A 428 -14.90 -9.56 14.41
N HIS A 429 -13.65 -9.81 13.98
CA HIS A 429 -13.02 -9.08 12.88
C HIS A 429 -12.93 -9.97 11.63
N PRO A 430 -13.54 -9.58 10.50
CA PRO A 430 -13.57 -10.40 9.29
C PRO A 430 -12.26 -10.32 8.47
N GLU A 431 -11.41 -9.31 8.71
CA GLU A 431 -10.21 -9.01 7.93
C GLU A 431 -8.96 -8.79 8.80
N PRO A 432 -8.60 -9.69 9.73
CA PRO A 432 -7.38 -9.50 10.51
C PRO A 432 -6.16 -9.87 9.64
N ARG A 433 -5.37 -8.87 9.31
CA ARG A 433 -4.25 -8.96 8.38
C ARG A 433 -3.01 -9.53 9.04
N VAL A 434 -2.22 -10.32 8.31
CA VAL A 434 -0.90 -10.77 8.76
C VAL A 434 0.13 -9.69 8.44
N ALA A 435 0.64 -9.01 9.47
CA ALA A 435 1.51 -7.85 9.27
C ALA A 435 2.99 -8.23 9.13
N SER A 436 3.48 -9.14 9.95
CA SER A 436 4.85 -9.65 9.86
C SER A 436 4.97 -11.08 10.37
N ILE A 437 6.01 -11.76 9.93
CA ILE A 437 6.37 -13.12 10.32
C ILE A 437 7.87 -13.16 10.57
N VAL A 438 8.30 -13.86 11.62
CA VAL A 438 9.71 -14.19 11.89
C VAL A 438 9.84 -15.65 12.26
N ALA A 439 11.00 -16.25 11.99
CA ALA A 439 11.30 -17.64 12.37
C ALA A 439 11.95 -17.68 13.75
N SER A 440 11.58 -18.65 14.57
CA SER A 440 12.19 -18.90 15.89
C SER A 440 13.44 -19.79 15.74
N ASP A 441 14.49 -19.46 16.50
CA ASP A 441 15.69 -20.28 16.61
C ASP A 441 15.53 -21.42 17.63
N PHE A 442 14.53 -21.33 18.54
CA PHE A 442 14.33 -22.26 19.64
C PHE A 442 13.38 -23.41 19.34
N GLN A 443 12.48 -23.19 18.40
CA GLN A 443 11.41 -24.14 18.04
C GLN A 443 11.21 -24.15 16.53
N PRO A 444 10.71 -25.26 15.92
CA PRO A 444 10.27 -25.25 14.54
C PRO A 444 8.98 -24.44 14.40
N GLU A 445 9.08 -23.13 14.65
CA GLU A 445 7.93 -22.20 14.75
C GLU A 445 8.16 -20.91 13.98
N TRP A 446 7.08 -20.41 13.40
CA TRP A 446 6.98 -19.01 13.00
C TRP A 446 6.19 -18.23 14.04
N ILE A 447 6.60 -16.99 14.29
CA ILE A 447 5.87 -16.00 15.09
C ILE A 447 5.15 -15.08 14.12
N ILE A 448 3.83 -15.13 14.11
CA ILE A 448 2.96 -14.45 13.14
C ILE A 448 2.15 -13.36 13.87
N ASN A 449 2.27 -12.12 13.40
CA ASN A 449 1.55 -10.97 13.93
C ASN A 449 0.20 -10.79 13.23
N VAL A 450 -0.91 -11.03 13.92
CA VAL A 450 -2.28 -10.86 13.42
C VAL A 450 -2.81 -9.51 13.88
N LYS A 451 -2.78 -8.55 12.96
CA LYS A 451 -2.80 -7.12 13.23
C LYS A 451 -4.04 -6.62 13.97
N GLU A 452 -5.22 -6.76 13.38
CA GLU A 452 -6.44 -6.11 13.85
C GLU A 452 -7.04 -6.80 15.08
N ILE A 453 -6.83 -8.10 15.24
CA ILE A 453 -7.29 -8.81 16.43
C ILE A 453 -6.30 -8.68 17.60
N GLY A 454 -5.06 -8.26 17.34
CA GLY A 454 -4.05 -7.99 18.37
C GLY A 454 -3.43 -9.24 18.97
N GLN A 455 -3.40 -10.34 18.22
CA GLN A 455 -2.82 -11.62 18.64
C GLN A 455 -1.49 -11.89 17.95
N ILE A 456 -0.59 -12.53 18.68
CA ILE A 456 0.65 -13.09 18.15
C ILE A 456 0.51 -14.60 18.16
N TRP A 457 0.66 -15.23 17.01
CA TRP A 457 0.50 -16.68 16.86
C TRP A 457 1.86 -17.35 16.73
N LEU A 458 2.13 -18.32 17.61
CA LEU A 458 3.25 -19.23 17.49
C LEU A 458 2.77 -20.44 16.68
N VAL A 459 3.27 -20.57 15.47
CA VAL A 459 2.83 -21.58 14.50
C VAL A 459 3.91 -22.63 14.34
N ASN A 460 3.73 -23.77 14.99
CA ASN A 460 4.64 -24.90 14.87
C ASN A 460 4.41 -25.61 13.54
N TYR A 461 5.46 -25.65 12.71
CA TYR A 461 5.42 -26.19 11.35
C TYR A 461 6.03 -27.59 11.22
N ALA A 462 6.26 -28.29 12.32
CA ALA A 462 6.80 -29.66 12.26
C ALA A 462 5.91 -30.61 11.44
N ASP A 463 4.60 -30.40 11.45
CA ASP A 463 3.67 -30.93 10.45
C ASP A 463 3.01 -29.76 9.70
N PRO A 464 3.47 -29.45 8.48
CA PRO A 464 2.98 -28.30 7.73
C PRO A 464 1.54 -28.45 7.23
N LYS A 465 0.98 -29.69 7.24
CA LYS A 465 -0.42 -29.97 6.88
C LYS A 465 -1.39 -29.84 8.06
N ALA A 466 -0.88 -29.91 9.30
CA ALA A 466 -1.65 -29.76 10.53
C ALA A 466 -0.85 -28.94 11.58
N PRO A 467 -0.51 -27.66 11.29
CA PRO A 467 0.31 -26.86 12.18
C PRO A 467 -0.37 -26.62 13.52
N GLN A 468 0.39 -26.74 14.61
CA GLN A 468 -0.10 -26.41 15.93
C GLN A 468 0.06 -24.91 16.17
N ILE A 469 -1.00 -24.25 16.64
CA ILE A 469 -1.02 -22.80 16.80
C ILE A 469 -1.30 -22.45 18.26
N LYS A 470 -0.38 -21.71 18.88
CA LYS A 470 -0.55 -21.09 20.19
C LYS A 470 -0.78 -19.59 20.00
N MET A 471 -1.95 -19.09 20.45
CA MET A 471 -2.34 -17.68 20.31
C MET A 471 -1.99 -16.92 21.58
N LEU A 472 -1.17 -15.89 21.48
CA LEU A 472 -0.80 -14.99 22.56
C LEU A 472 -1.59 -13.70 22.44
N GLN A 473 -2.21 -13.26 23.56
CA GLN A 473 -2.95 -11.99 23.61
C GLN A 473 -1.96 -10.84 23.77
N ALA A 474 -1.97 -9.88 22.85
CA ALA A 474 -1.09 -8.72 22.86
C ALA A 474 -1.89 -7.40 22.81
N ALA A 475 -1.73 -6.59 21.80
CA ALA A 475 -2.47 -5.35 21.58
C ALA A 475 -2.81 -5.19 20.10
N ARG A 476 -3.93 -4.52 19.80
CA ARG A 476 -4.38 -4.33 18.41
C ARG A 476 -3.41 -3.50 17.59
N PHE A 477 -3.48 -3.72 16.27
CA PHE A 477 -2.68 -3.08 15.24
C PHE A 477 -1.21 -3.43 15.31
N LEU A 478 -0.92 -4.72 15.60
CA LEU A 478 0.42 -5.28 15.45
C LEU A 478 0.95 -5.02 14.04
N HIS A 479 2.22 -4.69 13.95
CA HIS A 479 2.86 -4.35 12.68
C HIS A 479 4.18 -5.12 12.55
N ASP A 480 5.28 -4.43 12.37
CA ASP A 480 6.63 -4.99 12.26
C ASP A 480 7.33 -5.05 13.63
N GLY A 481 8.42 -5.79 13.65
CA GLY A 481 9.23 -5.97 14.83
C GLY A 481 10.51 -6.75 14.51
N GLY A 482 11.35 -6.93 15.52
CA GLY A 482 12.61 -7.64 15.39
C GLY A 482 13.01 -8.34 16.68
N TRP A 483 14.07 -9.13 16.56
CA TRP A 483 14.69 -9.81 17.67
C TRP A 483 15.51 -8.85 18.54
N ASP A 484 15.59 -9.14 19.82
CA ASP A 484 16.64 -8.58 20.66
C ASP A 484 18.00 -9.20 20.29
N ALA A 485 19.09 -8.70 20.86
CA ALA A 485 20.43 -9.15 20.54
C ALA A 485 20.71 -10.63 20.88
N THR A 486 19.87 -11.26 21.71
CA THR A 486 19.97 -12.68 22.08
C THR A 486 19.18 -13.60 21.16
N HIS A 487 18.35 -13.05 20.26
CA HIS A 487 17.33 -13.74 19.44
C HIS A 487 16.29 -14.53 20.26
N ARG A 488 16.24 -14.31 21.57
CA ARG A 488 15.24 -14.94 22.46
C ARG A 488 13.94 -14.16 22.50
N TYR A 489 14.04 -12.82 22.53
CA TYR A 489 12.89 -11.97 22.72
C TYR A 489 12.52 -11.26 21.40
N PHE A 490 11.29 -11.48 20.96
CA PHE A 490 10.74 -10.78 19.80
C PHE A 490 9.94 -9.57 20.25
N LEU A 491 10.35 -8.37 19.80
CA LEU A 491 9.71 -7.11 20.10
C LEU A 491 8.93 -6.62 18.88
N VAL A 492 7.62 -6.40 19.03
CA VAL A 492 6.73 -6.01 17.94
C VAL A 492 5.89 -4.80 18.28
N ALA A 493 5.85 -3.83 17.36
CA ALA A 493 5.04 -2.63 17.51
C ALA A 493 3.54 -2.92 17.32
N ALA A 494 2.73 -2.57 18.33
CA ALA A 494 1.28 -2.38 18.20
C ALA A 494 1.05 -0.90 17.95
N ASN A 495 1.28 -0.45 16.70
CA ASN A 495 1.56 0.93 16.37
C ASN A 495 0.42 1.91 16.71
N GLN A 496 -0.84 1.61 16.37
CA GLN A 496 -1.97 2.47 16.73
C GLN A 496 -2.37 2.38 18.21
N SER A 497 -1.85 1.39 18.95
CA SER A 497 -2.00 1.28 20.40
C SER A 497 -0.87 1.96 21.17
N ASN A 498 0.14 2.52 20.49
CA ASN A 498 1.32 3.15 21.08
C ASN A 498 2.03 2.23 22.08
N LYS A 499 2.25 0.98 21.67
CA LYS A 499 2.87 -0.06 22.51
C LYS A 499 3.83 -0.90 21.69
N VAL A 500 4.76 -1.52 22.40
CA VAL A 500 5.59 -2.62 21.91
C VAL A 500 5.29 -3.86 22.75
N ALA A 501 4.91 -4.94 22.10
CA ALA A 501 4.71 -6.24 22.74
C ALA A 501 6.03 -7.02 22.71
N VAL A 502 6.34 -7.73 23.81
CA VAL A 502 7.55 -8.53 23.96
C VAL A 502 7.15 -9.99 24.17
N VAL A 503 7.67 -10.87 23.33
CA VAL A 503 7.45 -12.32 23.35
C VAL A 503 8.75 -13.03 23.66
N ASP A 504 8.77 -13.91 24.66
CA ASP A 504 9.84 -14.88 24.88
C ASP A 504 9.59 -16.09 23.95
N ALA A 505 10.38 -16.21 22.90
CA ALA A 505 10.24 -17.27 21.89
C ALA A 505 10.70 -18.62 22.43
N GLN A 506 11.60 -18.66 23.41
CA GLN A 506 12.04 -19.89 24.03
C GLN A 506 10.94 -20.52 24.91
N GLU A 507 10.25 -19.69 25.70
CA GLU A 507 9.16 -20.13 26.58
C GLU A 507 7.78 -20.07 25.88
N GLY A 508 7.71 -19.41 24.74
CA GLY A 508 6.47 -19.26 23.96
C GLY A 508 5.40 -18.49 24.73
N ARG A 509 5.73 -17.36 25.35
CA ARG A 509 4.79 -16.54 26.15
C ARG A 509 5.00 -15.05 25.97
N MET A 510 3.96 -14.28 26.22
CA MET A 510 4.08 -12.83 26.39
C MET A 510 4.89 -12.52 27.64
N VAL A 511 5.79 -11.54 27.51
CA VAL A 511 6.60 -11.02 28.63
C VAL A 511 6.08 -9.67 29.09
N ALA A 512 5.87 -8.74 28.14
CA ALA A 512 5.49 -7.37 28.46
C ALA A 512 4.69 -6.71 27.33
N LEU A 513 3.96 -5.63 27.70
CA LEU A 513 3.43 -4.62 26.81
C LEU A 513 4.01 -3.26 27.25
N VAL A 514 4.98 -2.76 26.51
CA VAL A 514 5.71 -1.52 26.82
C VAL A 514 5.01 -0.34 26.17
N HIS A 515 4.67 0.69 26.94
CA HIS A 515 4.13 1.94 26.41
C HIS A 515 5.23 2.76 25.72
N THR A 516 4.93 3.35 24.58
CA THR A 516 5.84 4.17 23.78
C THR A 516 5.15 5.47 23.35
N PRO A 517 5.86 6.46 22.83
CA PRO A 517 5.28 7.57 22.08
C PRO A 517 4.44 7.11 20.90
N LYS A 518 3.83 8.07 20.18
CA LYS A 518 2.82 7.77 19.14
C LYS A 518 3.39 7.00 17.96
N ILE A 519 2.67 5.96 17.60
CA ILE A 519 2.84 5.14 16.39
C ILE A 519 4.28 4.64 16.24
N PRO A 520 4.74 3.72 17.13
CA PRO A 520 6.05 3.08 16.97
C PRO A 520 6.11 2.33 15.64
N HIS A 521 7.23 2.47 14.93
CA HIS A 521 7.49 1.81 13.67
C HIS A 521 8.97 1.42 13.57
N PRO A 522 9.35 0.25 14.07
CA PRO A 522 10.73 -0.16 14.16
C PRO A 522 11.37 -0.60 12.84
N GLY A 523 10.58 -1.00 11.83
CA GLY A 523 11.09 -1.90 10.82
C GLY A 523 11.46 -3.23 11.47
N ARG A 524 12.75 -3.46 11.74
CA ARG A 524 13.22 -4.57 12.59
C ARG A 524 13.79 -4.08 13.95
N GLY A 525 13.89 -2.78 14.12
CA GLY A 525 14.53 -2.16 15.29
C GLY A 525 16.06 -2.13 15.18
N ALA A 526 16.70 -1.71 16.25
CA ALA A 526 18.15 -1.64 16.36
C ALA A 526 18.60 -2.11 17.73
N ASN A 527 19.52 -3.08 17.77
CA ASN A 527 20.14 -3.62 18.98
C ASN A 527 21.48 -2.94 19.27
N TRP A 528 21.66 -2.45 20.47
CA TRP A 528 22.91 -1.83 20.92
C TRP A 528 23.01 -1.82 22.44
N VAL A 529 24.15 -1.41 22.97
CA VAL A 529 24.39 -1.29 24.42
C VAL A 529 24.35 0.18 24.79
N ASP A 530 23.33 0.57 25.54
CA ASP A 530 23.22 1.92 26.09
C ASP A 530 24.19 2.07 27.27
N PRO A 531 24.97 3.18 27.34
CA PRO A 531 25.99 3.37 28.38
C PRO A 531 25.42 3.46 29.80
N GLU A 532 24.14 3.76 29.97
CA GLU A 532 23.45 3.88 31.24
C GLU A 532 22.57 2.68 31.56
N PHE A 533 21.88 2.12 30.54
CA PHE A 533 20.81 1.14 30.74
C PHE A 533 21.19 -0.28 30.30
N GLY A 534 22.38 -0.49 29.75
CA GLY A 534 22.82 -1.79 29.24
C GLY A 534 22.19 -2.15 27.88
N PRO A 535 22.00 -3.45 27.58
CA PRO A 535 21.42 -3.90 26.32
C PRO A 535 20.02 -3.36 26.09
N VAL A 536 19.80 -2.75 24.91
CA VAL A 536 18.51 -2.19 24.50
C VAL A 536 18.17 -2.55 23.05
N TRP A 537 16.87 -2.58 22.77
CA TRP A 537 16.29 -2.58 21.43
C TRP A 537 15.57 -1.25 21.20
N SER A 538 15.75 -0.63 20.04
CA SER A 538 15.25 0.72 19.75
C SER A 538 14.32 0.75 18.55
N SER A 539 13.33 1.66 18.62
CA SER A 539 12.33 1.91 17.58
C SER A 539 12.22 3.39 17.26
N GLY A 540 12.08 3.74 15.97
CA GLY A 540 11.57 5.03 15.52
C GLY A 540 10.05 5.12 15.64
N HIS A 541 9.47 6.30 15.32
CA HIS A 541 8.04 6.57 15.44
C HIS A 541 7.52 7.35 14.22
N LEU A 542 6.33 6.97 13.75
CA LEU A 542 5.63 7.73 12.71
C LEU A 542 4.94 8.98 13.26
N GLY A 543 4.45 8.91 14.49
CA GLY A 543 3.62 9.94 15.10
C GLY A 543 4.34 10.92 16.03
N ASP A 544 5.55 10.60 16.45
CA ASP A 544 6.37 11.45 17.33
C ASP A 544 7.81 11.58 16.82
N PRO A 545 8.46 12.76 17.02
CA PRO A 545 9.85 12.97 16.62
C PRO A 545 10.82 12.39 17.66
N ALA A 546 10.85 11.05 17.78
CA ALA A 546 11.63 10.38 18.82
C ALA A 546 12.06 8.96 18.41
N ILE A 547 13.20 8.54 18.97
CA ILE A 547 13.60 7.14 19.11
C ILE A 547 13.30 6.72 20.56
N VAL A 548 12.77 5.53 20.74
CA VAL A 548 12.59 4.91 22.05
C VAL A 548 13.46 3.68 22.16
N SER A 549 14.24 3.58 23.23
CA SER A 549 15.02 2.40 23.57
C SER A 549 14.34 1.64 24.72
N ILE A 550 14.19 0.34 24.56
CA ILE A 550 13.59 -0.58 25.54
C ILE A 550 14.68 -1.50 26.04
N GLY A 551 14.84 -1.58 27.37
CA GLY A 551 15.81 -2.50 28.01
C GLY A 551 15.46 -3.97 27.70
N THR A 552 16.46 -4.77 27.34
CA THR A 552 16.25 -6.16 26.88
C THR A 552 17.01 -7.21 27.69
N ASP A 553 17.69 -6.82 28.78
CA ASP A 553 18.47 -7.72 29.60
C ASP A 553 17.82 -7.93 30.99
N PRO A 554 16.94 -8.95 31.15
CA PRO A 554 16.30 -9.23 32.42
C PRO A 554 17.23 -9.86 33.48
N GLU A 555 18.38 -10.39 33.09
CA GLU A 555 19.34 -11.04 33.98
C GLU A 555 20.38 -10.07 34.53
N GLY A 556 21.03 -9.30 33.65
CA GLY A 556 22.07 -8.35 34.04
C GLY A 556 21.54 -6.97 34.44
N HIS A 557 20.38 -6.55 33.88
CA HIS A 557 19.78 -5.23 34.09
C HIS A 557 18.29 -5.32 34.42
N PRO A 558 17.86 -6.07 35.46
CA PRO A 558 16.45 -6.38 35.74
C PRO A 558 15.58 -5.13 35.98
N ASP A 559 16.19 -4.05 36.52
CA ASP A 559 15.46 -2.81 36.79
C ASP A 559 15.03 -2.08 35.53
N TYR A 560 15.69 -2.31 34.41
CA TYR A 560 15.46 -1.67 33.11
C TYR A 560 14.75 -2.57 32.10
N ALA A 561 14.73 -3.88 32.33
CA ALA A 561 14.15 -4.84 31.41
C ALA A 561 12.67 -4.56 31.15
N TRP A 562 12.32 -4.59 29.87
CA TRP A 562 10.94 -4.38 29.36
C TRP A 562 10.32 -3.04 29.75
N LYS A 563 11.15 -2.01 29.86
CA LYS A 563 10.75 -0.61 30.06
C LYS A 563 11.32 0.26 28.94
N ALA A 564 10.58 1.29 28.57
CA ALA A 564 11.12 2.39 27.78
C ALA A 564 12.10 3.18 28.68
N VAL A 565 13.39 2.97 28.46
CA VAL A 565 14.45 3.51 29.35
C VAL A 565 15.03 4.83 28.83
N ARG A 566 14.99 5.04 27.50
CA ARG A 566 15.47 6.26 26.87
C ARG A 566 14.54 6.74 25.78
N VAL A 567 14.35 8.05 25.70
CA VAL A 567 13.67 8.73 24.59
C VAL A 567 14.64 9.74 24.02
N THR A 568 15.13 9.52 22.80
CA THR A 568 16.05 10.43 22.09
C THR A 568 15.24 11.26 21.11
N PRO A 569 15.25 12.62 21.21
CA PRO A 569 14.51 13.48 20.31
C PRO A 569 15.09 13.48 18.89
N LEU A 570 14.24 13.72 17.89
CA LEU A 570 14.59 13.87 16.48
C LEU A 570 14.10 15.22 15.95
N PRO A 571 14.65 15.72 14.83
CA PRO A 571 14.15 16.95 14.20
C PRO A 571 12.71 16.84 13.69
N GLY A 572 12.22 15.64 13.39
CA GLY A 572 10.88 15.39 12.87
C GLY A 572 10.38 13.98 13.12
N ALA A 573 9.06 13.82 13.07
CA ALA A 573 8.40 12.51 13.08
C ALA A 573 8.42 11.86 11.67
N GLY A 574 7.86 10.65 11.53
CA GLY A 574 7.72 9.98 10.25
C GLY A 574 8.78 8.94 9.96
N SER A 575 9.53 8.48 10.98
CA SER A 575 10.52 7.41 10.83
C SER A 575 9.88 6.09 10.45
N LEU A 576 10.41 5.46 9.39
CA LEU A 576 10.10 4.10 8.98
C LEU A 576 11.14 3.10 9.45
N PHE A 577 12.41 3.46 9.45
CA PHE A 577 13.50 2.52 9.73
C PHE A 577 14.59 3.14 10.61
N ILE A 578 15.07 2.31 11.51
CA ILE A 578 16.23 2.52 12.34
C ILE A 578 17.19 1.37 12.11
N LYS A 579 18.49 1.62 12.08
CA LYS A 579 19.49 0.56 11.86
C LYS A 579 20.78 0.87 12.60
N THR A 580 21.43 -0.17 13.07
CA THR A 580 22.80 -0.14 13.55
C THR A 580 23.51 -1.44 13.16
N HIS A 581 24.78 -1.56 13.47
CA HIS A 581 25.58 -2.77 13.32
C HIS A 581 26.47 -2.96 14.56
N PRO A 582 26.81 -4.19 15.00
CA PRO A 582 27.68 -4.41 16.14
C PRO A 582 29.01 -3.66 16.06
N ASN A 583 29.60 -3.55 14.87
CA ASN A 583 30.87 -2.87 14.63
C ASN A 583 30.75 -1.35 14.45
N SER A 584 29.53 -0.80 14.34
CA SER A 584 29.29 0.63 14.18
C SER A 584 29.17 1.34 15.53
N LYS A 585 29.68 2.56 15.61
CA LYS A 585 29.42 3.46 16.74
C LYS A 585 28.13 4.27 16.62
N TRP A 586 27.41 4.12 15.48
CA TRP A 586 26.26 4.91 15.13
C TRP A 586 24.96 4.12 15.13
N ILE A 587 23.87 4.84 15.33
CA ILE A 587 22.50 4.42 15.07
C ILE A 587 21.97 5.35 13.99
N TRP A 588 21.55 4.80 12.83
CA TRP A 588 21.01 5.54 11.70
C TRP A 588 19.49 5.55 11.75
N ILE A 589 18.88 6.68 11.44
CA ILE A 589 17.42 6.85 11.47
C ILE A 589 16.95 7.78 10.34
N ASP A 590 15.80 7.46 9.76
CA ASP A 590 15.11 8.25 8.74
C ASP A 590 13.91 9.03 9.31
N MET A 591 13.37 9.92 8.50
CA MET A 591 12.11 10.63 8.72
C MET A 591 11.25 10.59 7.45
N THR A 592 11.24 9.46 6.76
CA THR A 592 10.72 9.23 5.40
C THR A 592 9.32 9.77 5.18
N LEU A 593 8.41 9.57 6.14
CA LEU A 593 7.00 9.98 6.03
C LEU A 593 6.71 11.36 6.63
N ASN A 594 7.74 12.16 6.90
CA ASN A 594 7.55 13.55 7.29
C ASN A 594 6.83 14.34 6.18
N SER A 595 5.97 15.28 6.57
CA SER A 595 5.27 16.16 5.63
C SER A 595 6.16 17.25 5.04
N ASP A 596 7.21 17.66 5.77
CA ASP A 596 8.25 18.55 5.24
C ASP A 596 9.16 17.76 4.29
N PRO A 597 9.25 18.16 3.01
CA PRO A 597 10.07 17.45 2.02
C PRO A 597 11.57 17.48 2.34
N VAL A 598 12.06 18.48 3.07
CA VAL A 598 13.47 18.55 3.51
C VAL A 598 13.71 17.48 4.59
N LEU A 599 12.85 17.41 5.61
CA LEU A 599 12.95 16.39 6.64
C LEU A 599 12.73 14.97 6.08
N ALA A 600 11.86 14.81 5.09
CA ALA A 600 11.61 13.51 4.47
C ALA A 600 12.81 12.91 3.73
N ARG A 601 13.78 13.72 3.29
CA ARG A 601 15.04 13.28 2.69
C ARG A 601 16.25 13.44 3.60
N THR A 602 16.03 13.89 4.84
CA THR A 602 17.05 14.01 5.88
C THR A 602 17.21 12.68 6.61
N ILE A 603 18.46 12.32 6.87
CA ILE A 603 18.85 11.20 7.75
C ILE A 603 19.65 11.73 8.93
N CYS A 604 19.54 11.05 10.07
CA CYS A 604 20.29 11.39 11.28
C CYS A 604 21.11 10.19 11.76
N VAL A 605 22.20 10.46 12.44
CA VAL A 605 22.97 9.48 13.20
C VAL A 605 23.06 9.89 14.66
N ILE A 606 22.95 8.91 15.55
CA ILE A 606 23.09 9.05 16.98
C ILE A 606 24.33 8.26 17.42
N ALA A 607 25.20 8.87 18.23
CA ALA A 607 26.36 8.19 18.80
C ALA A 607 25.91 7.24 19.93
N LYS A 608 26.28 5.96 19.88
CA LYS A 608 25.97 4.99 20.93
C LYS A 608 26.56 5.37 22.29
N GLU A 609 27.70 6.08 22.29
CA GLU A 609 28.37 6.56 23.51
C GLU A 609 27.71 7.81 24.14
N ASN A 610 26.94 8.57 23.33
CA ASN A 610 26.16 9.73 23.79
C ASN A 610 24.80 9.78 23.05
N PRO A 611 23.83 8.97 23.49
CA PRO A 611 22.56 8.76 22.74
C PRO A 611 21.47 9.77 23.14
N THR A 612 21.80 10.92 23.70
CA THR A 612 20.82 11.88 24.22
C THR A 612 20.20 12.76 23.14
N GLU A 613 20.88 12.91 22.00
CA GLU A 613 20.47 13.71 20.84
C GLU A 613 21.17 13.22 19.58
N PRO A 614 20.70 13.60 18.36
CA PRO A 614 21.44 13.32 17.14
C PRO A 614 22.83 13.95 17.14
N HIS A 615 23.85 13.16 16.77
CA HIS A 615 25.20 13.67 16.56
C HIS A 615 25.23 14.62 15.36
N THR A 616 24.60 14.22 14.25
CA THR A 616 24.41 15.05 13.06
C THR A 616 23.24 14.56 12.21
N CYS A 617 22.66 15.47 11.43
CA CYS A 617 21.63 15.21 10.46
C CYS A 617 21.97 15.94 9.15
N TRP A 618 21.67 15.31 7.99
CA TRP A 618 21.90 15.93 6.68
C TRP A 618 20.93 15.39 5.65
N GLU A 619 20.71 16.16 4.57
CA GLU A 619 19.93 15.71 3.42
C GLU A 619 20.72 14.67 2.61
N ALA A 620 20.19 13.46 2.49
CA ALA A 620 20.84 12.37 1.75
C ALA A 620 20.72 12.54 0.23
N SER A 621 19.78 13.36 -0.24
CA SER A 621 19.55 13.66 -1.65
C SER A 621 18.95 15.05 -1.81
N THR A 622 18.95 15.58 -3.03
CA THR A 622 18.30 16.85 -3.39
C THR A 622 16.83 16.66 -3.78
N TYR A 623 16.37 15.41 -3.93
CA TYR A 623 15.01 15.04 -4.32
C TYR A 623 14.51 13.84 -3.50
N GLY A 624 13.23 13.55 -3.60
CA GLY A 624 12.61 12.33 -3.10
C GLY A 624 12.59 12.22 -1.57
N ARG A 625 12.72 10.98 -1.05
CA ARG A 625 12.66 10.66 0.37
C ARG A 625 13.74 9.64 0.71
N ALA A 626 14.50 9.90 1.77
CA ALA A 626 15.45 8.92 2.31
C ALA A 626 14.69 7.83 3.07
N VAL A 627 15.04 6.56 2.82
CA VAL A 627 14.34 5.43 3.43
C VAL A 627 15.25 4.22 3.56
N HIS A 628 15.11 3.51 4.65
CA HIS A 628 15.75 2.23 4.93
C HIS A 628 17.29 2.28 4.87
N PHE A 629 17.90 1.60 5.81
CA PHE A 629 19.34 1.46 5.91
C PHE A 629 19.72 -0.02 5.86
N GLU A 630 20.83 -0.34 5.22
CA GLU A 630 21.42 -1.66 5.31
C GLU A 630 22.94 -1.54 5.34
N TYR A 631 23.58 -2.35 6.16
CA TYR A 631 25.03 -2.43 6.23
C TYR A 631 25.59 -3.47 5.27
N ASN A 632 26.85 -3.30 4.87
CA ASN A 632 27.59 -4.43 4.33
C ASN A 632 27.95 -5.42 5.48
N ALA A 633 28.37 -6.63 5.14
CA ALA A 633 28.67 -7.69 6.10
C ALA A 633 29.74 -7.29 7.16
N ALA A 634 30.65 -6.38 6.82
CA ALA A 634 31.71 -5.89 7.71
C ALA A 634 31.22 -4.79 8.66
N GLY A 635 30.08 -4.17 8.41
CA GLY A 635 29.59 -3.02 9.17
C GLY A 635 30.36 -1.72 8.91
N THR A 636 31.03 -1.61 7.76
CA THR A 636 31.86 -0.45 7.39
C THR A 636 31.16 0.51 6.43
N GLU A 637 30.07 0.08 5.82
CA GLU A 637 29.29 0.87 4.87
C GLU A 637 27.81 0.81 5.19
N VAL A 638 27.13 1.94 5.00
CA VAL A 638 25.68 2.07 5.13
C VAL A 638 25.08 2.49 3.81
N TRP A 639 24.15 1.68 3.31
CA TRP A 639 23.44 1.88 2.07
C TRP A 639 22.08 2.51 2.37
N VAL A 640 21.80 3.68 1.82
CA VAL A 640 20.56 4.45 2.02
C VAL A 640 19.79 4.52 0.71
N SER A 641 18.54 4.07 0.70
CA SER A 641 17.66 4.21 -0.47
C SER A 641 17.06 5.62 -0.54
N ILE A 642 16.92 6.13 -1.74
CA ILE A 642 16.19 7.37 -2.04
C ILE A 642 15.00 6.99 -2.91
N TRP A 643 13.79 7.17 -2.39
CA TRP A 643 12.58 7.08 -3.21
C TRP A 643 12.51 8.28 -4.13
N GLY A 644 12.46 8.00 -5.42
CA GLY A 644 12.28 9.01 -6.44
C GLY A 644 10.85 9.04 -7.00
N ASP A 645 10.75 9.63 -8.18
CA ASP A 645 9.52 9.71 -8.97
C ASP A 645 9.78 9.03 -10.32
N ALA A 646 9.16 7.88 -10.55
CA ALA A 646 9.33 7.10 -11.78
C ALA A 646 9.00 7.88 -13.06
N SER A 647 8.18 8.94 -12.95
CA SER A 647 7.82 9.81 -14.08
C SER A 647 8.88 10.88 -14.41
N LYS A 648 9.89 11.05 -13.54
CA LYS A 648 10.93 12.08 -13.69
C LYS A 648 12.28 11.48 -14.06
N PRO A 649 12.72 11.57 -15.30
CA PRO A 649 14.05 11.10 -15.69
C PRO A 649 15.16 11.75 -14.85
N GLY A 650 16.07 10.93 -14.32
CA GLY A 650 17.15 11.36 -13.43
C GLY A 650 16.77 11.50 -11.94
N GLU A 651 15.48 11.41 -11.60
CA GLU A 651 14.97 11.43 -10.22
C GLU A 651 14.15 10.16 -9.90
N THR A 652 14.35 9.06 -10.64
CA THR A 652 13.58 7.82 -10.45
C THR A 652 13.88 7.12 -9.12
N GLY A 653 15.05 7.37 -8.57
CA GLY A 653 15.56 6.84 -7.31
C GLY A 653 17.00 6.35 -7.44
N GLU A 654 17.65 6.20 -6.31
CA GLU A 654 19.06 5.82 -6.19
C GLU A 654 19.35 5.16 -4.83
N ILE A 655 20.53 4.57 -4.71
CA ILE A 655 21.11 4.19 -3.42
C ILE A 655 22.36 5.03 -3.21
N VAL A 656 22.48 5.64 -2.02
CA VAL A 656 23.66 6.36 -1.57
C VAL A 656 24.39 5.50 -0.55
N VAL A 657 25.66 5.24 -0.78
CA VAL A 657 26.52 4.46 0.12
C VAL A 657 27.43 5.40 0.90
N TYR A 658 27.39 5.29 2.22
CA TYR A 658 28.23 6.05 3.14
C TYR A 658 29.27 5.17 3.79
N ASP A 659 30.45 5.72 4.03
CA ASP A 659 31.43 5.15 4.95
C ASP A 659 30.95 5.38 6.39
N ASP A 660 30.77 4.30 7.16
CA ASP A 660 30.18 4.38 8.52
C ASP A 660 31.11 5.12 9.51
N ALA A 661 32.43 5.01 9.36
CA ALA A 661 33.37 5.63 10.30
C ALA A 661 33.45 7.16 10.14
N THR A 662 33.39 7.64 8.89
CA THR A 662 33.56 9.05 8.54
C THR A 662 32.25 9.78 8.24
N LEU A 663 31.14 9.05 8.04
CA LEU A 663 29.84 9.55 7.61
C LEU A 663 29.88 10.27 6.25
N THR A 664 30.90 9.98 5.41
CA THR A 664 31.05 10.59 4.10
C THR A 664 30.49 9.69 3.02
N GLU A 665 29.91 10.30 1.99
CA GLU A 665 29.43 9.59 0.81
C GLU A 665 30.60 8.93 0.06
N LYS A 666 30.45 7.64 -0.28
CA LYS A 666 31.41 6.85 -1.06
C LYS A 666 31.01 6.76 -2.51
N VAL A 667 29.76 6.38 -2.78
CA VAL A 667 29.25 6.14 -4.11
C VAL A 667 27.73 6.32 -4.16
N ARG A 668 27.20 6.70 -5.33
CA ARG A 668 25.77 6.67 -5.68
C ARG A 668 25.54 5.64 -6.76
N ILE A 669 24.47 4.87 -6.60
CA ILE A 669 23.98 3.89 -7.56
C ILE A 669 22.67 4.44 -8.11
N PRO A 670 22.69 5.13 -9.28
CA PRO A 670 21.53 5.82 -9.82
C PRO A 670 20.60 4.91 -10.62
N ASN A 671 19.50 5.48 -11.10
CA ASN A 671 18.55 4.84 -12.02
C ASN A 671 17.85 3.59 -11.46
N LEU A 672 17.67 3.55 -10.15
CA LEU A 672 16.86 2.54 -9.47
C LEU A 672 15.44 3.09 -9.28
N VAL A 673 14.43 2.38 -9.81
CA VAL A 673 13.05 2.86 -9.73
C VAL A 673 12.47 2.59 -8.35
N THR A 674 12.34 3.62 -7.53
CA THR A 674 11.80 3.57 -6.17
C THR A 674 12.42 2.44 -5.33
N PRO A 675 13.76 2.44 -5.12
CA PRO A 675 14.42 1.45 -4.29
C PRO A 675 13.91 1.58 -2.85
N THR A 676 13.36 0.52 -2.29
CA THR A 676 12.73 0.54 -0.95
C THR A 676 13.58 -0.23 0.04
N GLY A 677 13.16 -1.45 0.39
CA GLY A 677 13.92 -2.33 1.25
C GLY A 677 15.14 -2.87 0.50
N LYS A 678 16.27 -2.90 1.16
CA LYS A 678 17.48 -3.59 0.71
C LYS A 678 17.98 -4.48 1.83
N PHE A 679 18.47 -5.64 1.44
CA PHE A 679 18.80 -6.71 2.36
C PHE A 679 20.14 -7.30 1.95
N ASN A 680 21.17 -7.08 2.76
CA ASN A 680 22.44 -7.75 2.60
C ASN A 680 22.27 -9.22 2.96
N VAL A 681 22.76 -10.13 2.12
CA VAL A 681 22.58 -11.58 2.30
C VAL A 681 23.13 -12.03 3.65
N TYR A 682 24.38 -11.68 3.96
CA TYR A 682 25.03 -12.08 5.20
C TYR A 682 24.27 -11.55 6.43
N ASN A 683 23.98 -10.25 6.47
CA ASN A 683 23.31 -9.65 7.62
C ASN A 683 21.91 -10.19 7.83
N THR A 684 21.19 -10.50 6.75
CA THR A 684 19.82 -11.04 6.85
C THR A 684 19.82 -12.49 7.32
N VAL A 685 20.79 -13.31 6.90
CA VAL A 685 20.94 -14.69 7.36
C VAL A 685 21.26 -14.75 8.86
N HIS A 686 22.04 -13.80 9.36
CA HIS A 686 22.48 -13.74 10.76
C HIS A 686 21.63 -12.80 11.63
N ASP A 687 20.52 -12.27 11.09
CA ASP A 687 19.58 -11.34 11.77
C ASP A 687 20.29 -10.16 12.48
N ILE A 688 21.29 -9.55 11.82
CA ILE A 688 22.06 -8.42 12.33
C ILE A 688 21.26 -7.11 12.11
N TYR A 689 20.75 -6.48 13.19
CA TYR A 689 20.02 -5.21 13.16
C TYR A 689 19.89 -4.52 14.53
#